data_b29fc70dd5334a2957bf021d7784b8a8
#
_entry.id   b29fc70dd5334a2957bf021d7784b8a8
#
_cell.length_a   1.000
_cell.length_b   1.000
_cell.length_c   1.000
_cell.angle_alpha   90.00
_cell.angle_beta   90.00
_cell.angle_gamma   90.00
#
_symmetry.space_group_name_H-M   'P 1'
#
loop_
_entity.id
_entity.type
_entity.pdbx_description
1 polymer ?
#
loop_
_entity_poly.entity_id
_entity_poly.type
_entity_poly.pdbx_seq_one_letter_code
_entity_poly.pdbx_strand_id
1 'polypeptide(L)'
;MANFASISEFLLFGFAAIFALGIIAHWLAWKFKLPALLLLLIFGFIAGPVTGLLEPDVLLGDLLAPVITLSIGMMLFISGFELQLVEFQRYRNTLLRLLTISSGIALVLGAIAAKYTLGLPYSLATLISAICLLSGPSVVLPLLRETPLKGSLGSIVRWEGALLEVFGTVLALLVFEVTYGFTVSTSPIVALGNILLTTLIGGGIGLTMAGLIVLTARSVVFPDALKGGVSIGILLAGYALSFRFMPESGLLAALTAGIILGNQRFVTLQRYFEFGDTLKIPLYSALFVILASRVSVEGLSELSSGTISFNILLIFLVRPISVLLSTIGGELSLRERLFLSFFAPRGAIAAAVVSLFALDLLDVGFPQAERIVPIIFLSIIASVAVYGLGAPIISRLLEVSELIPRGVLILGAQDWAREIARVLIQSGFRVLIVDSNHYNVAAARREGLPARCENIFLDHTLDEVVLDGLKQFLALTSNNEVNALASLHFAELFGASEVYQLSSSEQPLQDIQSQEIQLKARQPIRTRKYQNQVLFEQDLTFDTLEKKFNEGWQIQTIPADDPAVSNLIASEDVLVLFIIQKNNQLLPITTENRTNLLGTRAIGAVAIALFSPRCLATRNNSGLGNSDRVVSFERPSKVFTN
;
A
#
# COMPACT_ATOMS: atom_id res chain seq x y z
N MET A 1 6.56 29.11 -27.10
CA MET A 1 7.38 29.81 -26.09
C MET A 1 6.48 30.78 -25.35
N ALA A 2 6.25 30.53 -24.06
CA ALA A 2 5.58 31.49 -23.21
C ALA A 2 6.51 32.72 -23.05
N ASN A 3 6.04 33.92 -23.37
CA ASN A 3 6.80 35.16 -23.17
C ASN A 3 6.82 35.47 -21.68
N PHE A 4 7.85 35.02 -20.95
CA PHE A 4 8.10 35.44 -19.59
C PHE A 4 8.83 36.78 -19.59
N ALA A 5 8.33 37.77 -18.86
CA ALA A 5 8.88 39.12 -18.82
C ALA A 5 10.19 39.18 -18.05
N SER A 6 10.48 38.18 -17.20
CA SER A 6 11.73 38.10 -16.41
C SER A 6 12.11 36.66 -16.08
N ILE A 7 13.38 36.39 -15.79
CA ILE A 7 13.87 35.07 -15.31
C ILE A 7 13.12 34.65 -14.03
N SER A 8 12.82 35.60 -13.14
CA SER A 8 12.09 35.30 -11.90
C SER A 8 10.66 34.79 -12.14
N GLU A 9 9.97 35.31 -13.15
CA GLU A 9 8.63 34.80 -13.55
C GLU A 9 8.73 33.38 -14.12
N PHE A 10 9.71 33.11 -14.98
CA PHE A 10 9.95 31.76 -15.50
C PHE A 10 10.21 30.76 -14.39
N LEU A 11 11.07 31.10 -13.42
CA LEU A 11 11.36 30.24 -12.27
C LEU A 11 10.10 29.99 -11.42
N LEU A 12 9.32 31.03 -11.13
CA LEU A 12 8.09 30.91 -10.33
C LEU A 12 7.05 30.01 -11.00
N PHE A 13 6.80 30.23 -12.31
CA PHE A 13 5.88 29.42 -13.08
C PHE A 13 6.36 27.97 -13.21
N GLY A 14 7.66 27.75 -13.41
CA GLY A 14 8.24 26.42 -13.50
C GLY A 14 8.02 25.60 -12.21
N PHE A 15 8.33 26.20 -11.04
CA PHE A 15 8.06 25.55 -9.75
C PHE A 15 6.57 25.29 -9.54
N ALA A 16 5.70 26.26 -9.81
CA ALA A 16 4.25 26.08 -9.69
C ALA A 16 3.74 24.98 -10.62
N ALA A 17 4.24 24.91 -11.86
CA ALA A 17 3.87 23.91 -12.84
C ALA A 17 4.26 22.48 -12.41
N ILE A 18 5.44 22.29 -11.81
CA ILE A 18 5.88 20.99 -11.29
C ILE A 18 4.86 20.41 -10.30
N PHE A 19 4.46 21.22 -9.30
CA PHE A 19 3.49 20.79 -8.29
C PHE A 19 2.08 20.63 -8.86
N ALA A 20 1.64 21.55 -9.73
CA ALA A 20 0.32 21.47 -10.35
C ALA A 20 0.19 20.23 -11.23
N LEU A 21 1.17 19.95 -12.08
CA LEU A 21 1.21 18.76 -12.92
C LEU A 21 1.24 17.49 -12.07
N GLY A 22 2.00 17.53 -10.96
CA GLY A 22 2.04 16.43 -10.01
C GLY A 22 0.67 16.10 -9.42
N ILE A 23 -0.03 17.10 -8.90
CA ILE A 23 -1.36 16.92 -8.32
C ILE A 23 -2.37 16.45 -9.37
N ILE A 24 -2.34 17.05 -10.57
CA ILE A 24 -3.21 16.65 -11.69
C ILE A 24 -2.95 15.20 -12.09
N ALA A 25 -1.68 14.77 -12.16
CA ALA A 25 -1.30 13.40 -12.46
C ALA A 25 -1.86 12.41 -11.43
N HIS A 26 -1.72 12.70 -10.13
CA HIS A 26 -2.27 11.84 -9.07
C HIS A 26 -3.80 11.81 -9.09
N TRP A 27 -4.46 12.94 -9.33
CA TRP A 27 -5.92 12.99 -9.44
C TRP A 27 -6.44 12.17 -10.63
N LEU A 28 -5.80 12.29 -11.80
CA LEU A 28 -6.15 11.50 -12.99
C LEU A 28 -5.86 10.02 -12.78
N ALA A 29 -4.73 9.69 -12.13
CA ALA A 29 -4.38 8.33 -11.77
C ALA A 29 -5.47 7.68 -10.91
N TRP A 30 -5.92 8.37 -9.86
CA TRP A 30 -7.02 7.93 -9.01
C TRP A 30 -8.33 7.77 -9.79
N LYS A 31 -8.67 8.73 -10.65
CA LYS A 31 -9.92 8.72 -11.42
C LYS A 31 -9.97 7.58 -12.45
N PHE A 32 -8.87 7.34 -13.16
CA PHE A 32 -8.78 6.32 -14.23
C PHE A 32 -8.21 4.98 -13.76
N LYS A 33 -7.86 4.85 -12.48
CA LYS A 33 -7.19 3.68 -11.89
C LYS A 33 -5.90 3.31 -12.63
N LEU A 34 -5.10 4.31 -12.95
CA LEU A 34 -3.81 4.19 -13.61
C LEU A 34 -2.68 4.41 -12.59
N PRO A 35 -1.49 3.82 -12.79
CA PRO A 35 -0.33 4.14 -11.96
C PRO A 35 0.04 5.62 -12.07
N ALA A 36 0.08 6.34 -10.93
CA ALA A 36 0.39 7.77 -10.89
C ALA A 36 1.77 8.08 -11.53
N LEU A 37 2.73 7.20 -11.32
CA LEU A 37 4.07 7.31 -11.89
C LEU A 37 4.05 7.43 -13.43
N LEU A 38 3.20 6.64 -14.10
CA LEU A 38 3.09 6.69 -15.56
C LEU A 38 2.66 8.08 -16.04
N LEU A 39 1.66 8.66 -15.38
CA LEU A 39 1.17 9.99 -15.71
C LEU A 39 2.18 11.09 -15.38
N LEU A 40 2.91 10.97 -14.27
CA LEU A 40 3.98 11.90 -13.91
C LEU A 40 5.09 11.93 -14.96
N LEU A 41 5.51 10.77 -15.45
CA LEU A 41 6.51 10.65 -16.51
C LEU A 41 6.00 11.26 -17.83
N ILE A 42 4.74 10.97 -18.21
CA ILE A 42 4.11 11.53 -19.41
C ILE A 42 4.01 13.05 -19.31
N PHE A 43 3.53 13.58 -18.18
CA PHE A 43 3.35 15.02 -17.99
C PHE A 43 4.69 15.76 -17.93
N GLY A 44 5.68 15.18 -17.26
CA GLY A 44 7.04 15.74 -17.26
C GLY A 44 7.64 15.78 -18.67
N PHE A 45 7.47 14.71 -19.45
CA PHE A 45 7.91 14.65 -20.83
C PHE A 45 7.20 15.66 -21.74
N ILE A 46 5.88 15.82 -21.58
CA ILE A 46 5.13 16.83 -22.32
C ILE A 46 5.57 18.24 -21.93
N ALA A 47 5.71 18.51 -20.61
CA ALA A 47 6.07 19.83 -20.12
C ALA A 47 7.50 20.23 -20.45
N GLY A 48 8.44 19.30 -20.53
CA GLY A 48 9.82 19.52 -20.90
C GLY A 48 10.03 19.51 -22.42
N PRO A 49 10.43 18.36 -22.99
CA PRO A 49 10.93 18.29 -24.37
C PRO A 49 9.87 18.62 -25.44
N VAL A 50 8.57 18.39 -25.18
CA VAL A 50 7.52 18.65 -26.19
C VAL A 50 7.12 20.13 -26.22
N THR A 51 6.89 20.75 -25.05
CA THR A 51 6.37 22.12 -24.97
C THR A 51 7.43 23.17 -24.62
N GLY A 52 8.59 22.76 -24.07
CA GLY A 52 9.63 23.68 -23.58
C GLY A 52 9.17 24.55 -22.41
N LEU A 53 8.11 24.15 -21.68
CA LEU A 53 7.61 24.86 -20.51
C LEU A 53 8.48 24.64 -19.28
N LEU A 54 9.13 23.48 -19.20
CA LEU A 54 9.99 23.06 -18.10
C LEU A 54 11.36 22.71 -18.62
N GLU A 55 12.33 23.54 -18.29
CA GLU A 55 13.76 23.29 -18.50
C GLU A 55 14.44 23.18 -17.12
N PRO A 56 14.53 21.97 -16.52
CA PRO A 56 15.02 21.79 -15.15
C PRO A 56 16.45 22.27 -14.95
N ASP A 57 17.31 22.14 -15.96
CA ASP A 57 18.69 22.58 -15.90
C ASP A 57 18.79 24.13 -15.80
N VAL A 58 17.87 24.86 -16.44
CA VAL A 58 17.76 26.33 -16.31
C VAL A 58 17.04 26.71 -15.00
N LEU A 59 16.00 25.94 -14.63
CA LEU A 59 15.17 26.20 -13.46
C LEU A 59 15.93 26.03 -12.15
N LEU A 60 16.70 24.96 -12.02
CA LEU A 60 17.38 24.55 -10.80
C LEU A 60 18.90 24.81 -10.85
N GLY A 61 19.50 24.83 -12.04
CA GLY A 61 20.94 24.99 -12.19
C GLY A 61 21.73 24.04 -11.29
N ASP A 62 22.65 24.55 -10.50
CA ASP A 62 23.48 23.79 -9.56
C ASP A 62 22.68 23.12 -8.42
N LEU A 63 21.43 23.55 -8.18
CA LEU A 63 20.55 22.94 -7.17
C LEU A 63 19.88 21.65 -7.65
N LEU A 64 19.94 21.34 -8.94
CA LEU A 64 19.28 20.17 -9.53
C LEU A 64 19.75 18.86 -8.88
N ALA A 65 21.05 18.63 -8.84
CA ALA A 65 21.62 17.42 -8.25
C ALA A 65 21.33 17.30 -6.73
N PRO A 66 21.53 18.34 -5.89
CA PRO A 66 21.14 18.30 -4.48
C PRO A 66 19.65 18.03 -4.25
N VAL A 67 18.75 18.63 -5.02
CA VAL A 67 17.30 18.44 -4.90
C VAL A 67 16.92 16.99 -5.24
N ILE A 68 17.43 16.43 -6.33
CA ILE A 68 17.22 15.04 -6.71
C ILE A 68 17.71 14.12 -5.58
N THR A 69 18.93 14.32 -5.14
CA THR A 69 19.63 13.45 -4.16
C THR A 69 18.91 13.47 -2.79
N LEU A 70 18.53 14.64 -2.31
CA LEU A 70 17.77 14.77 -1.05
C LEU A 70 16.35 14.16 -1.17
N SER A 71 15.70 14.34 -2.31
CA SER A 71 14.39 13.75 -2.57
C SER A 71 14.46 12.23 -2.52
N ILE A 72 15.48 11.62 -3.13
CA ILE A 72 15.72 10.17 -3.08
C ILE A 72 15.99 9.72 -1.64
N GLY A 73 16.85 10.44 -0.92
CA GLY A 73 17.14 10.13 0.49
C GLY A 73 15.89 10.13 1.36
N MET A 74 15.02 11.12 1.19
CA MET A 74 13.75 11.18 1.91
C MET A 74 12.81 10.03 1.50
N MET A 75 12.76 9.69 0.22
CA MET A 75 11.96 8.56 -0.27
C MET A 75 12.44 7.23 0.31
N LEU A 76 13.76 6.99 0.34
CA LEU A 76 14.35 5.81 0.95
C LEU A 76 14.08 5.72 2.45
N PHE A 77 14.16 6.84 3.15
CA PHE A 77 13.82 6.92 4.56
C PHE A 77 12.36 6.50 4.82
N ILE A 78 11.42 7.07 4.08
CA ILE A 78 9.99 6.72 4.20
C ILE A 78 9.76 5.25 3.85
N SER A 79 10.37 4.78 2.76
CA SER A 79 10.30 3.35 2.38
C SER A 79 10.87 2.44 3.47
N GLY A 80 12.00 2.80 4.06
CA GLY A 80 12.60 2.07 5.17
C GLY A 80 11.70 2.00 6.41
N PHE A 81 10.98 3.09 6.69
CA PHE A 81 10.07 3.19 7.82
C PHE A 81 8.87 2.22 7.71
N GLU A 82 8.40 1.98 6.50
CA GLU A 82 7.31 1.03 6.22
C GLU A 82 7.73 -0.45 6.34
N LEU A 83 9.05 -0.75 6.44
CA LEU A 83 9.56 -2.12 6.48
C LEU A 83 9.54 -2.73 7.89
N GLN A 84 8.72 -3.76 8.10
CA GLN A 84 8.64 -4.48 9.37
C GLN A 84 9.56 -5.72 9.37
N LEU A 85 10.59 -5.75 10.21
CA LEU A 85 11.56 -6.85 10.31
C LEU A 85 10.95 -8.20 10.69
N VAL A 86 9.78 -8.21 11.34
CA VAL A 86 9.05 -9.44 11.70
C VAL A 86 8.58 -10.18 10.43
N GLU A 87 8.07 -9.46 9.43
CA GLU A 87 7.67 -10.06 8.15
C GLU A 87 8.88 -10.61 7.40
N PHE A 88 10.00 -9.87 7.41
CA PHE A 88 11.25 -10.33 6.79
C PHE A 88 11.69 -11.68 7.33
N GLN A 89 11.66 -11.88 8.66
CA GLN A 89 12.06 -13.14 9.27
C GLN A 89 11.22 -14.31 8.80
N ARG A 90 9.92 -14.11 8.57
CA ARG A 90 8.99 -15.15 8.11
C ARG A 90 9.29 -15.65 6.71
N TYR A 91 9.68 -14.75 5.77
CA TYR A 91 9.93 -15.09 4.37
C TYR A 91 11.38 -15.00 3.96
N ARG A 92 12.28 -14.97 4.95
CA ARG A 92 13.72 -14.72 4.79
C ARG A 92 14.35 -15.53 3.66
N ASN A 93 14.11 -16.83 3.61
CA ASN A 93 14.77 -17.70 2.63
C ASN A 93 14.35 -17.38 1.20
N THR A 94 13.07 -17.11 0.98
CA THR A 94 12.55 -16.72 -0.35
C THR A 94 13.10 -15.35 -0.75
N LEU A 95 13.07 -14.38 0.16
CA LEU A 95 13.59 -13.03 -0.08
C LEU A 95 15.09 -13.02 -0.37
N LEU A 96 15.88 -13.76 0.40
CA LEU A 96 17.33 -13.87 0.15
C LEU A 96 17.64 -14.51 -1.21
N ARG A 97 16.88 -15.53 -1.63
CA ARG A 97 17.04 -16.13 -2.96
C ARG A 97 16.69 -15.15 -4.08
N LEU A 98 15.61 -14.39 -3.92
CA LEU A 98 15.23 -13.35 -4.88
C LEU A 98 16.27 -12.24 -4.93
N LEU A 99 16.79 -11.81 -3.78
CA LEU A 99 17.76 -10.74 -3.68
C LEU A 99 19.13 -11.12 -4.26
N THR A 100 19.59 -12.36 -4.05
CA THR A 100 20.93 -12.79 -4.44
C THR A 100 20.93 -13.55 -5.76
N ILE A 101 20.27 -14.71 -5.82
CA ILE A 101 20.29 -15.59 -6.99
C ILE A 101 19.54 -14.97 -8.16
N SER A 102 18.32 -14.46 -7.92
CA SER A 102 17.53 -13.84 -8.99
C SER A 102 18.22 -12.59 -9.53
N SER A 103 18.74 -11.72 -8.66
CA SER A 103 19.46 -10.51 -9.09
C SER A 103 20.74 -10.83 -9.83
N GLY A 104 21.50 -11.85 -9.41
CA GLY A 104 22.69 -12.29 -10.12
C GLY A 104 22.40 -12.82 -11.52
N ILE A 105 21.38 -13.67 -11.65
CA ILE A 105 20.93 -14.18 -12.96
C ILE A 105 20.43 -13.04 -13.84
N ALA A 106 19.59 -12.14 -13.27
CA ALA A 106 19.03 -11.02 -14.01
C ALA A 106 20.12 -10.03 -14.45
N LEU A 107 21.15 -9.79 -13.63
CA LEU A 107 22.30 -8.96 -14.01
C LEU A 107 23.02 -9.53 -15.24
N VAL A 108 23.33 -10.81 -15.23
CA VAL A 108 24.04 -11.47 -16.33
C VAL A 108 23.19 -11.52 -17.60
N LEU A 109 21.95 -12.00 -17.51
CA LEU A 109 21.07 -12.11 -18.66
C LEU A 109 20.67 -10.73 -19.21
N GLY A 110 20.45 -9.75 -18.33
CA GLY A 110 20.15 -8.38 -18.73
C GLY A 110 21.35 -7.69 -19.42
N ALA A 111 22.57 -7.91 -18.95
CA ALA A 111 23.78 -7.42 -19.59
C ALA A 111 23.97 -8.04 -20.98
N ILE A 112 23.71 -9.34 -21.12
CA ILE A 112 23.74 -10.03 -22.42
C ILE A 112 22.67 -9.45 -23.34
N ALA A 113 21.44 -9.30 -22.86
CA ALA A 113 20.35 -8.70 -23.63
C ALA A 113 20.71 -7.27 -24.10
N ALA A 114 21.18 -6.41 -23.19
CA ALA A 114 21.60 -5.05 -23.51
C ALA A 114 22.73 -5.01 -24.54
N LYS A 115 23.75 -5.88 -24.41
CA LYS A 115 24.86 -5.97 -25.36
C LYS A 115 24.40 -6.25 -26.79
N TYR A 116 23.54 -7.26 -26.96
CA TYR A 116 23.13 -7.71 -28.29
C TYR A 116 22.02 -6.88 -28.92
N THR A 117 21.14 -6.28 -28.11
CA THR A 117 20.02 -5.47 -28.64
C THR A 117 20.40 -4.00 -28.82
N LEU A 118 21.16 -3.43 -27.88
CA LEU A 118 21.53 -2.01 -27.89
C LEU A 118 22.90 -1.74 -28.57
N GLY A 119 23.68 -2.78 -28.82
CA GLY A 119 25.02 -2.65 -29.43
C GLY A 119 26.04 -1.96 -28.53
N LEU A 120 25.81 -1.90 -27.22
CA LEU A 120 26.66 -1.21 -26.25
C LEU A 120 27.87 -2.07 -25.84
N PRO A 121 28.97 -1.45 -25.37
CA PRO A 121 30.08 -2.19 -24.75
C PRO A 121 29.58 -2.92 -23.48
N TYR A 122 30.25 -4.02 -23.11
CA TYR A 122 29.86 -4.83 -21.94
C TYR A 122 29.78 -4.01 -20.64
N SER A 123 30.65 -3.03 -20.49
CA SER A 123 30.68 -2.12 -19.34
C SER A 123 29.34 -1.38 -19.17
N LEU A 124 28.89 -0.67 -20.20
CA LEU A 124 27.61 0.03 -20.19
C LEU A 124 26.41 -0.94 -20.14
N ALA A 125 26.48 -2.06 -20.84
CA ALA A 125 25.43 -3.08 -20.82
C ALA A 125 25.22 -3.66 -19.42
N THR A 126 26.31 -3.92 -18.67
CA THR A 126 26.24 -4.40 -17.29
C THR A 126 25.69 -3.32 -16.36
N LEU A 127 26.10 -2.06 -16.55
CA LEU A 127 25.59 -0.94 -15.76
C LEU A 127 24.08 -0.73 -15.99
N ILE A 128 23.62 -0.73 -17.24
CA ILE A 128 22.19 -0.66 -17.57
C ILE A 128 21.43 -1.82 -16.92
N SER A 129 21.99 -3.04 -17.00
CA SER A 129 21.36 -4.20 -16.37
C SER A 129 21.26 -4.05 -14.86
N ALA A 130 22.30 -3.57 -14.18
CA ALA A 130 22.30 -3.33 -12.75
C ALA A 130 21.25 -2.28 -12.34
N ILE A 131 21.16 -1.16 -13.06
CA ILE A 131 20.16 -0.12 -12.82
C ILE A 131 18.75 -0.68 -13.07
N CYS A 132 18.58 -1.53 -14.07
CA CYS A 132 17.29 -2.19 -14.35
C CYS A 132 16.86 -3.20 -13.29
N LEU A 133 17.69 -3.58 -12.33
CA LEU A 133 17.28 -4.39 -11.17
C LEU A 133 16.52 -3.57 -10.12
N LEU A 134 16.72 -2.25 -10.09
CA LEU A 134 16.06 -1.41 -9.09
C LEU A 134 14.55 -1.46 -9.27
N SER A 135 13.89 -1.92 -8.21
CA SER A 135 12.44 -1.91 -8.06
C SER A 135 12.12 -1.10 -6.82
N GLY A 136 11.03 -0.35 -6.80
CA GLY A 136 10.76 0.54 -5.68
C GLY A 136 9.38 0.32 -5.06
N PRO A 137 9.26 0.34 -3.72
CA PRO A 137 7.97 0.28 -3.04
C PRO A 137 7.03 1.41 -3.46
N SER A 138 7.57 2.53 -3.89
CA SER A 138 6.83 3.67 -4.43
C SER A 138 5.91 3.34 -5.60
N VAL A 139 6.27 2.33 -6.37
CA VAL A 139 5.47 1.84 -7.51
C VAL A 139 4.72 0.57 -7.11
N VAL A 140 5.35 -0.30 -6.34
CA VAL A 140 4.80 -1.58 -5.89
C VAL A 140 3.57 -1.39 -5.01
N LEU A 141 3.64 -0.51 -4.00
CA LEU A 141 2.55 -0.32 -3.03
C LEU A 141 1.23 0.16 -3.65
N PRO A 142 1.20 1.20 -4.51
CA PRO A 142 -0.03 1.59 -5.18
C PRO A 142 -0.63 0.47 -6.03
N LEU A 143 0.22 -0.29 -6.73
CA LEU A 143 -0.24 -1.41 -7.55
C LEU A 143 -0.82 -2.57 -6.73
N LEU A 144 -0.25 -2.85 -5.56
CA LEU A 144 -0.77 -3.86 -4.63
C LEU A 144 -2.11 -3.45 -4.02
N ARG A 145 -2.34 -2.15 -3.77
CA ARG A 145 -3.64 -1.65 -3.30
C ARG A 145 -4.77 -1.92 -4.31
N GLU A 146 -4.46 -1.85 -5.60
CA GLU A 146 -5.43 -2.15 -6.67
C GLU A 146 -5.51 -3.64 -7.00
N THR A 147 -4.50 -4.41 -6.61
CA THR A 147 -4.40 -5.85 -6.87
C THR A 147 -4.09 -6.58 -5.56
N PRO A 148 -5.07 -6.73 -4.65
CA PRO A 148 -4.85 -7.44 -3.39
C PRO A 148 -4.50 -8.91 -3.68
N LEU A 149 -3.37 -9.36 -3.12
CA LEU A 149 -2.81 -10.69 -3.32
C LEU A 149 -3.11 -11.59 -2.13
N LYS A 150 -3.34 -12.87 -2.38
CA LYS A 150 -3.61 -13.87 -1.35
C LYS A 150 -2.39 -14.17 -0.49
N GLY A 151 -2.61 -14.30 0.81
CA GLY A 151 -1.63 -14.85 1.75
C GLY A 151 -0.33 -14.08 1.82
N SER A 152 0.79 -14.80 1.71
CA SER A 152 2.16 -14.27 1.87
C SER A 152 2.68 -13.51 0.66
N LEU A 153 2.03 -13.63 -0.49
CA LEU A 153 2.55 -13.11 -1.76
C LEU A 153 2.64 -11.58 -1.76
N GLY A 154 1.64 -10.90 -1.19
CA GLY A 154 1.66 -9.44 -1.05
C GLY A 154 2.82 -8.94 -0.21
N SER A 155 3.10 -9.60 0.93
CA SER A 155 4.26 -9.28 1.78
C SER A 155 5.58 -9.53 1.06
N ILE A 156 5.72 -10.65 0.35
CA ILE A 156 6.95 -10.97 -0.41
C ILE A 156 7.21 -9.92 -1.49
N VAL A 157 6.19 -9.50 -2.23
CA VAL A 157 6.32 -8.48 -3.29
C VAL A 157 6.72 -7.12 -2.70
N ARG A 158 6.12 -6.70 -1.57
CA ARG A 158 6.50 -5.46 -0.86
C ARG A 158 7.97 -5.50 -0.45
N TRP A 159 8.36 -6.57 0.24
CA TRP A 159 9.72 -6.75 0.73
C TRP A 159 10.74 -6.87 -0.39
N GLU A 160 10.42 -7.61 -1.45
CA GLU A 160 11.29 -7.71 -2.63
C GLU A 160 11.52 -6.34 -3.24
N GLY A 161 10.46 -5.54 -3.46
CA GLY A 161 10.58 -4.20 -4.02
C GLY A 161 11.47 -3.30 -3.17
N ALA A 162 11.26 -3.29 -1.86
CA ALA A 162 12.03 -2.47 -0.96
C ALA A 162 13.50 -2.90 -0.83
N LEU A 163 13.75 -4.20 -0.75
CA LEU A 163 15.13 -4.72 -0.69
C LEU A 163 15.89 -4.55 -2.00
N LEU A 164 15.21 -4.72 -3.15
CA LEU A 164 15.83 -4.50 -4.46
C LEU A 164 16.15 -3.03 -4.71
N GLU A 165 15.39 -2.11 -4.14
CA GLU A 165 15.70 -0.68 -4.21
C GLU A 165 17.05 -0.38 -3.59
N VAL A 166 17.30 -0.96 -2.40
CA VAL A 166 18.56 -0.77 -1.64
C VAL A 166 19.70 -1.57 -2.24
N PHE A 167 19.49 -2.87 -2.34
CA PHE A 167 20.51 -3.79 -2.82
C PHE A 167 20.86 -3.49 -4.28
N GLY A 168 19.86 -3.15 -5.10
CA GLY A 168 20.05 -2.76 -6.49
C GLY A 168 20.87 -1.48 -6.61
N THR A 169 20.65 -0.48 -5.75
CA THR A 169 21.45 0.76 -5.73
C THR A 169 22.91 0.45 -5.38
N VAL A 170 23.15 -0.34 -4.34
CA VAL A 170 24.50 -0.76 -3.96
C VAL A 170 25.17 -1.57 -5.08
N LEU A 171 24.41 -2.46 -5.73
CA LEU A 171 24.93 -3.26 -6.85
C LEU A 171 25.20 -2.41 -8.09
N ALA A 172 24.34 -1.46 -8.43
CA ALA A 172 24.56 -0.54 -9.54
C ALA A 172 25.79 0.34 -9.30
N LEU A 173 25.96 0.81 -8.07
CA LEU A 173 27.16 1.53 -7.65
C LEU A 173 28.42 0.67 -7.76
N LEU A 174 28.37 -0.59 -7.27
CA LEU A 174 29.49 -1.53 -7.41
C LEU A 174 29.89 -1.70 -8.88
N VAL A 175 28.91 -1.92 -9.75
CA VAL A 175 29.16 -2.08 -11.19
C VAL A 175 29.76 -0.81 -11.77
N PHE A 176 29.27 0.37 -11.35
CA PHE A 176 29.81 1.65 -11.78
C PHE A 176 31.26 1.82 -11.35
N GLU A 177 31.57 1.63 -10.08
CA GLU A 177 32.90 1.71 -9.50
C GLU A 177 33.89 0.72 -10.15
N VAL A 178 33.49 -0.55 -10.30
CA VAL A 178 34.37 -1.58 -10.94
C VAL A 178 34.59 -1.29 -12.40
N THR A 179 33.64 -0.68 -13.11
CA THR A 179 33.70 -0.50 -14.56
C THR A 179 34.32 0.84 -14.96
N TYR A 180 34.06 1.88 -14.19
CA TYR A 180 34.39 3.27 -14.49
C TYR A 180 35.14 4.00 -13.37
N GLY A 181 35.50 3.30 -12.26
CA GLY A 181 36.22 3.89 -11.14
C GLY A 181 37.48 4.63 -11.60
N PHE A 182 37.44 5.95 -11.47
CA PHE A 182 38.38 6.90 -12.06
C PHE A 182 39.72 7.00 -11.35
N THR A 183 39.89 6.32 -10.26
CA THR A 183 41.17 6.24 -9.57
C THR A 183 41.91 4.98 -10.03
N VAL A 184 42.85 5.19 -10.92
CA VAL A 184 43.98 4.32 -11.28
C VAL A 184 43.90 2.90 -10.65
N SER A 185 43.59 1.89 -11.49
CA SER A 185 43.71 0.47 -11.15
C SER A 185 43.02 0.03 -9.82
N THR A 186 41.72 0.30 -9.65
CA THR A 186 41.01 -0.26 -8.51
C THR A 186 40.84 -1.77 -8.69
N SER A 187 41.62 -2.53 -7.92
CA SER A 187 41.42 -3.97 -7.83
C SER A 187 40.02 -4.26 -7.30
N PRO A 188 39.37 -5.38 -7.64
CA PRO A 188 38.04 -5.75 -7.08
C PRO A 188 38.02 -5.76 -5.56
N ILE A 189 39.15 -5.93 -4.90
CA ILE A 189 39.32 -5.88 -3.44
C ILE A 189 39.09 -4.45 -2.91
N VAL A 190 39.60 -3.43 -3.60
CA VAL A 190 39.40 -2.02 -3.18
C VAL A 190 37.95 -1.59 -3.39
N ALA A 191 37.35 -1.99 -4.52
CA ALA A 191 35.91 -1.74 -4.75
C ALA A 191 35.04 -2.39 -3.66
N LEU A 192 35.34 -3.64 -3.26
CA LEU A 192 34.64 -4.30 -2.15
C LEU A 192 34.90 -3.57 -0.81
N GLY A 193 36.11 -3.07 -0.59
CA GLY A 193 36.48 -2.26 0.57
C GLY A 193 35.67 -0.96 0.65
N ASN A 194 35.52 -0.26 -0.48
CA ASN A 194 34.71 0.97 -0.57
C ASN A 194 33.24 0.70 -0.26
N ILE A 195 32.66 -0.38 -0.76
CA ILE A 195 31.27 -0.78 -0.43
C ILE A 195 31.11 -1.07 1.04
N LEU A 196 32.04 -1.81 1.64
CA LEU A 196 32.02 -2.10 3.07
C LEU A 196 32.09 -0.79 3.88
N LEU A 197 32.98 0.11 3.48
CA LEU A 197 33.13 1.41 4.13
C LEU A 197 31.87 2.28 3.97
N THR A 198 31.31 2.34 2.77
CA THR A 198 30.03 3.02 2.49
C THR A 198 28.90 2.47 3.35
N THR A 199 28.85 1.14 3.47
CA THR A 199 27.81 0.47 4.31
C THR A 199 28.02 0.77 5.80
N LEU A 200 29.25 0.76 6.28
CA LEU A 200 29.56 1.09 7.68
C LEU A 200 29.27 2.56 8.02
N ILE A 201 29.68 3.49 7.16
CA ILE A 201 29.43 4.91 7.34
C ILE A 201 27.92 5.18 7.28
N GLY A 202 27.25 4.72 6.22
CA GLY A 202 25.81 4.91 6.06
C GLY A 202 25.01 4.27 7.18
N GLY A 203 25.31 3.02 7.54
CA GLY A 203 24.68 2.32 8.66
C GLY A 203 24.92 3.01 10.00
N GLY A 204 26.16 3.44 10.28
CA GLY A 204 26.51 4.15 11.52
C GLY A 204 25.81 5.50 11.65
N ILE A 205 25.84 6.31 10.58
CA ILE A 205 25.13 7.62 10.58
C ILE A 205 23.61 7.41 10.64
N GLY A 206 23.06 6.42 9.92
CA GLY A 206 21.65 6.09 9.99
C GLY A 206 21.18 5.67 11.38
N LEU A 207 22.00 4.89 12.10
CA LEU A 207 21.77 4.53 13.51
C LEU A 207 21.76 5.76 14.42
N THR A 208 22.72 6.68 14.24
CA THR A 208 22.78 7.92 15.02
C THR A 208 21.60 8.83 14.73
N MET A 209 21.18 8.97 13.46
CA MET A 209 19.99 9.71 13.08
C MET A 209 18.73 9.14 13.76
N ALA A 210 18.54 7.82 13.69
CA ALA A 210 17.41 7.17 14.35
C ALA A 210 17.43 7.40 15.87
N GLY A 211 18.59 7.25 16.51
CA GLY A 211 18.78 7.54 17.93
C GLY A 211 18.42 8.97 18.30
N LEU A 212 18.89 9.96 17.54
CA LEU A 212 18.57 11.36 17.77
C LEU A 212 17.07 11.65 17.58
N ILE A 213 16.43 11.08 16.59
CA ILE A 213 14.98 11.23 16.36
C ILE A 213 14.20 10.61 17.53
N VAL A 214 14.57 9.44 18.03
CA VAL A 214 13.93 8.83 19.21
C VAL A 214 14.14 9.68 20.46
N LEU A 215 15.34 10.22 20.67
CA LEU A 215 15.64 11.10 21.80
C LEU A 215 14.82 12.40 21.76
N THR A 216 14.72 13.05 20.60
CA THR A 216 13.91 14.26 20.44
C THR A 216 12.42 13.98 20.60
N ALA A 217 11.93 12.85 20.09
CA ALA A 217 10.54 12.44 20.26
C ALA A 217 10.16 12.16 21.71
N ARG A 218 11.07 11.61 22.52
CA ARG A 218 10.89 11.40 23.97
C ARG A 218 11.01 12.68 24.80
N SER A 219 11.71 13.65 24.26
CA SER A 219 12.01 14.89 25.01
C SER A 219 10.75 15.72 25.19
N VAL A 220 10.57 16.22 26.41
CA VAL A 220 9.53 17.22 26.76
C VAL A 220 9.93 18.62 26.29
N VAL A 221 11.21 18.83 25.94
CA VAL A 221 11.75 20.12 25.51
C VAL A 221 11.13 20.59 24.19
N PHE A 222 10.84 19.66 23.29
CA PHE A 222 10.25 19.98 21.98
C PHE A 222 8.73 19.85 22.03
N PRO A 223 7.97 20.92 21.72
CA PRO A 223 6.51 20.81 21.50
C PRO A 223 6.19 19.81 20.39
N ASP A 224 5.08 19.07 20.53
CA ASP A 224 4.70 18.03 19.57
C ASP A 224 4.58 18.54 18.14
N ALA A 225 4.13 19.78 17.95
CA ALA A 225 4.04 20.41 16.64
C ALA A 225 5.41 20.58 15.93
N LEU A 226 6.52 20.64 16.68
CA LEU A 226 7.87 20.84 16.11
C LEU A 226 8.61 19.51 15.89
N LYS A 227 8.21 18.44 16.55
CA LYS A 227 8.93 17.16 16.53
C LYS A 227 9.06 16.59 15.10
N GLY A 228 8.01 16.70 14.27
CA GLY A 228 8.07 16.30 12.86
C GLY A 228 9.11 17.09 12.07
N GLY A 229 9.10 18.42 12.19
CA GLY A 229 10.09 19.28 11.53
C GLY A 229 11.53 19.02 11.99
N VAL A 230 11.73 18.81 13.30
CA VAL A 230 13.04 18.45 13.88
C VAL A 230 13.52 17.10 13.32
N SER A 231 12.63 16.11 13.19
CA SER A 231 12.96 14.79 12.62
C SER A 231 13.43 14.91 11.17
N ILE A 232 12.76 15.73 10.35
CA ILE A 232 13.17 16.01 8.97
C ILE A 232 14.52 16.76 8.96
N GLY A 233 14.70 17.73 9.84
CA GLY A 233 15.99 18.44 9.97
C GLY A 233 17.15 17.49 10.30
N ILE A 234 16.96 16.56 11.23
CA ILE A 234 17.96 15.53 11.58
C ILE A 234 18.22 14.63 10.37
N LEU A 235 17.17 14.22 9.65
CA LEU A 235 17.29 13.39 8.46
C LEU A 235 18.12 14.07 7.38
N LEU A 236 17.79 15.31 7.01
CA LEU A 236 18.49 16.06 5.98
C LEU A 236 19.94 16.35 6.37
N ALA A 237 20.17 16.74 7.64
CA ALA A 237 21.52 17.02 8.15
C ALA A 237 22.38 15.75 8.19
N GLY A 238 21.83 14.63 8.68
CA GLY A 238 22.52 13.35 8.72
C GLY A 238 22.80 12.80 7.33
N TYR A 239 21.84 12.95 6.40
CA TYR A 239 22.04 12.60 4.99
C TYR A 239 23.22 13.40 4.38
N ALA A 240 23.21 14.72 4.53
CA ALA A 240 24.27 15.59 4.02
C ALA A 240 25.63 15.29 4.66
N LEU A 241 25.64 15.00 5.96
CA LEU A 241 26.85 14.59 6.67
C LEU A 241 27.40 13.26 6.12
N SER A 242 26.54 12.27 5.91
CA SER A 242 26.92 10.99 5.34
C SER A 242 27.47 11.16 3.92
N PHE A 243 26.77 11.92 3.08
CA PHE A 243 27.18 12.25 1.72
C PHE A 243 28.56 12.94 1.68
N ARG A 244 28.92 13.74 2.68
CA ARG A 244 30.22 14.42 2.77
C ARG A 244 31.39 13.44 2.96
N PHE A 245 31.15 12.31 3.63
CA PHE A 245 32.17 11.26 3.81
C PHE A 245 32.27 10.38 2.56
N MET A 246 31.13 9.90 2.07
CA MET A 246 31.01 9.11 0.83
C MET A 246 29.65 9.41 0.21
N PRO A 247 29.57 9.86 -1.05
CA PRO A 247 28.32 10.32 -1.66
C PRO A 247 27.17 9.30 -1.54
N GLU A 248 27.45 8.03 -1.73
CA GLU A 248 26.46 6.96 -1.75
C GLU A 248 26.02 6.51 -0.33
N SER A 249 26.84 6.81 0.68
CA SER A 249 26.51 6.43 2.06
C SER A 249 25.28 7.17 2.61
N GLY A 250 24.94 8.34 2.05
CA GLY A 250 23.73 9.09 2.39
C GLY A 250 22.45 8.31 2.15
N LEU A 251 22.37 7.59 1.03
CA LEU A 251 21.21 6.75 0.70
C LEU A 251 21.02 5.62 1.73
N LEU A 252 22.14 4.96 2.07
CA LEU A 252 22.13 3.91 3.08
C LEU A 252 21.80 4.45 4.49
N ALA A 253 22.28 5.66 4.82
CA ALA A 253 21.98 6.29 6.10
C ALA A 253 20.48 6.57 6.25
N ALA A 254 19.86 7.16 5.22
CA ALA A 254 18.43 7.45 5.20
C ALA A 254 17.60 6.17 5.35
N LEU A 255 17.93 5.13 4.59
CA LEU A 255 17.24 3.85 4.66
C LEU A 255 17.41 3.18 6.03
N THR A 256 18.64 3.10 6.52
CA THR A 256 18.93 2.48 7.83
C THR A 256 18.18 3.20 8.95
N ALA A 257 18.15 4.54 8.93
CA ALA A 257 17.38 5.33 9.85
C ALA A 257 15.88 5.00 9.77
N GLY A 258 15.33 4.90 8.55
CA GLY A 258 13.94 4.50 8.32
C GLY A 258 13.63 3.13 8.91
N ILE A 259 14.42 2.10 8.57
CA ILE A 259 14.21 0.73 9.08
C ILE A 259 14.25 0.69 10.61
N ILE A 260 15.23 1.35 11.25
CA ILE A 260 15.35 1.37 12.70
C ILE A 260 14.13 2.03 13.34
N LEU A 261 13.70 3.18 12.80
CA LEU A 261 12.57 3.92 13.34
C LEU A 261 11.24 3.20 13.12
N GLY A 262 11.06 2.52 12.00
CA GLY A 262 9.85 1.72 11.71
C GLY A 262 9.72 0.47 12.59
N ASN A 263 10.84 -0.05 13.13
CA ASN A 263 10.85 -1.27 13.95
C ASN A 263 11.08 -1.03 15.45
N GLN A 264 11.32 0.21 15.87
CA GLN A 264 11.48 0.52 17.29
C GLN A 264 10.11 0.55 18.01
N ARG A 265 10.11 0.22 19.31
CA ARG A 265 8.90 0.19 20.16
C ARG A 265 8.96 1.22 21.30
N PHE A 266 9.91 2.13 21.26
CA PHE A 266 10.19 3.06 22.37
C PHE A 266 9.31 4.31 22.34
N VAL A 267 8.85 4.74 21.16
CA VAL A 267 8.05 5.96 20.94
C VAL A 267 7.10 5.76 19.80
N THR A 268 5.90 6.31 19.93
CA THR A 268 4.92 6.42 18.84
C THR A 268 5.35 7.50 17.85
N LEU A 269 5.94 7.08 16.76
CA LEU A 269 6.41 8.00 15.72
C LEU A 269 5.39 8.23 14.60
N GLN A 270 4.30 7.46 14.56
CA GLN A 270 3.34 7.48 13.47
C GLN A 270 2.77 8.89 13.23
N ARG A 271 2.41 9.58 14.29
CA ARG A 271 1.93 10.99 14.24
C ARG A 271 2.94 11.98 13.67
N TYR A 272 4.25 11.72 13.85
CA TYR A 272 5.30 12.60 13.32
C TYR A 272 5.58 12.32 11.85
N PHE A 273 5.23 11.14 11.36
CA PHE A 273 5.41 10.72 9.97
C PHE A 273 4.16 10.85 9.10
N GLU A 274 2.98 11.14 9.66
CA GLU A 274 1.81 11.58 8.89
C GLU A 274 2.14 12.80 8.00
N PHE A 275 3.00 13.68 8.50
CA PHE A 275 3.57 14.76 7.71
C PHE A 275 4.50 14.25 6.59
N GLY A 276 5.22 13.16 6.83
CA GLY A 276 6.06 12.49 5.82
C GLY A 276 5.22 11.93 4.67
N ASP A 277 4.08 11.32 4.95
CA ASP A 277 3.16 10.83 3.93
C ASP A 277 2.56 11.97 3.10
N THR A 278 2.28 13.11 3.73
CA THR A 278 1.83 14.32 3.03
C THR A 278 2.91 14.88 2.10
N LEU A 279 4.19 14.81 2.50
CA LEU A 279 5.33 15.23 1.68
C LEU A 279 5.67 14.24 0.56
N LYS A 280 5.33 12.98 0.71
CA LYS A 280 5.61 11.91 -0.27
C LYS A 280 5.08 12.27 -1.66
N ILE A 281 3.81 12.66 -1.74
CA ILE A 281 3.16 13.00 -3.03
C ILE A 281 3.87 14.15 -3.75
N PRO A 282 4.09 15.33 -3.15
CA PRO A 282 4.78 16.43 -3.82
C PRO A 282 6.26 16.12 -4.15
N LEU A 283 6.97 15.37 -3.30
CA LEU A 283 8.35 14.94 -3.58
C LEU A 283 8.42 14.00 -4.77
N TYR A 284 7.57 12.97 -4.82
CA TYR A 284 7.47 12.08 -5.97
C TYR A 284 7.12 12.85 -7.24
N SER A 285 6.12 13.74 -7.14
CA SER A 285 5.67 14.54 -8.27
C SER A 285 6.80 15.42 -8.81
N ALA A 286 7.47 16.16 -7.93
CA ALA A 286 8.58 17.01 -8.32
C ALA A 286 9.71 16.18 -8.97
N LEU A 287 10.13 15.09 -8.32
CA LEU A 287 11.22 14.28 -8.81
C LEU A 287 10.94 13.69 -10.21
N PHE A 288 9.76 13.07 -10.39
CA PHE A 288 9.44 12.42 -11.66
C PHE A 288 9.17 13.41 -12.80
N VAL A 289 8.51 14.52 -12.51
CA VAL A 289 8.27 15.57 -13.51
C VAL A 289 9.60 16.20 -13.93
N ILE A 290 10.48 16.52 -12.97
CA ILE A 290 11.82 17.06 -13.25
C ILE A 290 12.66 16.08 -14.07
N LEU A 291 12.73 14.81 -13.65
CA LEU A 291 13.53 13.80 -14.35
C LEU A 291 13.00 13.53 -15.76
N ALA A 292 11.68 13.43 -15.93
CA ALA A 292 11.07 13.19 -17.24
C ALA A 292 11.20 14.38 -18.18
N SER A 293 11.20 15.60 -17.68
CA SER A 293 11.39 16.81 -18.50
C SER A 293 12.81 16.98 -19.01
N ARG A 294 13.80 16.24 -18.48
CA ARG A 294 15.18 16.23 -18.98
C ARG A 294 15.41 15.24 -20.14
N VAL A 295 14.47 14.35 -20.40
CA VAL A 295 14.61 13.38 -21.51
C VAL A 295 14.53 14.14 -22.84
N SER A 296 15.59 14.17 -23.63
CA SER A 296 15.61 14.87 -24.92
C SER A 296 14.74 14.18 -25.97
N VAL A 297 14.09 14.95 -26.86
CA VAL A 297 13.36 14.40 -28.02
C VAL A 297 14.31 13.66 -28.95
N GLU A 298 15.54 14.15 -29.11
CA GLU A 298 16.60 13.51 -29.87
C GLU A 298 16.97 12.14 -29.28
N GLY A 299 17.04 12.03 -27.94
CA GLY A 299 17.21 10.75 -27.24
C GLY A 299 16.07 9.75 -27.48
N LEU A 300 14.85 10.24 -27.75
CA LEU A 300 13.72 9.37 -28.15
C LEU A 300 13.80 8.97 -29.64
N SER A 301 14.39 9.77 -30.51
CA SER A 301 14.62 9.36 -31.90
C SER A 301 15.58 8.18 -32.01
N GLU A 302 16.40 7.95 -30.97
CA GLU A 302 17.20 6.74 -30.77
C GLU A 302 16.40 5.53 -30.26
N LEU A 303 15.05 5.64 -30.13
CA LEU A 303 14.16 4.50 -29.89
C LEU A 303 14.26 3.51 -31.07
N SER A 304 15.42 2.88 -31.13
CA SER A 304 15.70 1.84 -32.11
C SER A 304 14.88 0.59 -31.79
N SER A 305 14.66 -0.23 -32.80
CA SER A 305 14.12 -1.59 -32.61
C SER A 305 14.91 -2.36 -31.53
N GLY A 306 16.17 -2.01 -31.31
CA GLY A 306 17.02 -2.55 -30.25
C GLY A 306 16.55 -2.21 -28.85
N THR A 307 16.15 -0.96 -28.59
CA THR A 307 15.65 -0.54 -27.26
C THR A 307 14.30 -1.21 -26.93
N ILE A 308 13.43 -1.33 -27.93
CA ILE A 308 12.15 -2.06 -27.76
C ILE A 308 12.42 -3.54 -27.48
N SER A 309 13.30 -4.17 -28.27
CA SER A 309 13.70 -5.58 -28.10
C SER A 309 14.34 -5.83 -26.74
N PHE A 310 15.19 -4.91 -26.26
CA PHE A 310 15.76 -4.97 -24.91
C PHE A 310 14.68 -5.03 -23.84
N ASN A 311 13.70 -4.14 -23.89
CA ASN A 311 12.62 -4.10 -22.91
C ASN A 311 11.73 -5.35 -22.96
N ILE A 312 11.42 -5.85 -24.15
CA ILE A 312 10.67 -7.11 -24.32
C ILE A 312 11.46 -8.27 -23.68
N LEU A 313 12.74 -8.41 -23.97
CA LEU A 313 13.57 -9.45 -23.37
C LEU A 313 13.66 -9.30 -21.86
N LEU A 314 13.82 -8.09 -21.36
CA LEU A 314 13.95 -7.79 -19.94
C LEU A 314 12.68 -8.16 -19.15
N ILE A 315 11.51 -7.84 -19.69
CA ILE A 315 10.22 -8.08 -19.05
C ILE A 315 9.77 -9.54 -19.18
N PHE A 316 9.87 -10.11 -20.39
CA PHE A 316 9.28 -11.41 -20.70
C PHE A 316 10.27 -12.59 -20.66
N LEU A 317 11.59 -12.34 -20.62
CA LEU A 317 12.58 -13.41 -20.59
C LEU A 317 13.48 -13.32 -19.35
N VAL A 318 14.19 -12.21 -19.15
CA VAL A 318 15.18 -12.06 -18.08
C VAL A 318 14.55 -12.21 -16.71
N ARG A 319 13.48 -11.45 -16.45
CA ARG A 319 12.78 -11.49 -15.15
C ARG A 319 12.13 -12.86 -14.89
N PRO A 320 11.34 -13.47 -15.79
CA PRO A 320 10.79 -14.80 -15.57
C PRO A 320 11.85 -15.87 -15.32
N ILE A 321 12.90 -15.92 -16.10
CA ILE A 321 13.97 -16.92 -15.92
C ILE A 321 14.63 -16.74 -14.55
N SER A 322 14.99 -15.52 -14.18
CA SER A 322 15.67 -15.23 -12.91
C SER A 322 14.84 -15.62 -11.70
N VAL A 323 13.52 -15.27 -11.69
CA VAL A 323 12.61 -15.61 -10.59
C VAL A 323 12.34 -17.11 -10.54
N LEU A 324 12.02 -17.74 -11.67
CA LEU A 324 11.72 -19.17 -11.70
C LEU A 324 12.91 -20.02 -11.24
N LEU A 325 14.14 -19.69 -11.69
CA LEU A 325 15.34 -20.41 -11.28
C LEU A 325 15.69 -20.19 -9.81
N SER A 326 15.57 -18.96 -9.30
CA SER A 326 15.90 -18.64 -7.90
C SER A 326 14.92 -19.24 -6.89
N THR A 327 13.67 -19.48 -7.30
CA THR A 327 12.62 -20.01 -6.43
C THR A 327 12.43 -21.52 -6.51
N ILE A 328 13.29 -22.25 -7.27
CA ILE A 328 13.28 -23.74 -7.32
C ILE A 328 13.52 -24.30 -5.92
N GLY A 329 12.66 -25.26 -5.50
CA GLY A 329 12.74 -25.88 -4.18
C GLY A 329 12.35 -24.95 -3.01
N GLY A 330 11.70 -23.82 -3.30
CA GLY A 330 11.10 -22.94 -2.28
C GLY A 330 9.65 -23.34 -1.92
N GLU A 331 9.09 -22.62 -0.95
CA GLU A 331 7.74 -22.84 -0.42
C GLU A 331 6.62 -22.31 -1.33
N LEU A 332 6.96 -21.50 -2.34
CA LEU A 332 6.00 -20.86 -3.24
C LEU A 332 5.43 -21.84 -4.25
N SER A 333 4.11 -21.79 -4.43
CA SER A 333 3.41 -22.52 -5.48
C SER A 333 3.84 -22.02 -6.87
N LEU A 334 3.64 -22.84 -7.91
CA LEU A 334 3.98 -22.44 -9.28
C LEU A 334 3.22 -21.18 -9.73
N ARG A 335 1.97 -21.01 -9.29
CA ARG A 335 1.15 -19.82 -9.59
C ARG A 335 1.73 -18.55 -8.98
N GLU A 336 2.17 -18.61 -7.73
CA GLU A 336 2.84 -17.50 -7.04
C GLU A 336 4.18 -17.16 -7.70
N ARG A 337 4.97 -18.16 -8.06
CA ARG A 337 6.25 -17.98 -8.78
C ARG A 337 6.06 -17.33 -10.15
N LEU A 338 5.02 -17.74 -10.89
CA LEU A 338 4.66 -17.12 -12.16
C LEU A 338 4.21 -15.66 -11.97
N PHE A 339 3.42 -15.38 -10.94
CA PHE A 339 3.03 -13.98 -10.65
C PHE A 339 4.26 -13.12 -10.34
N LEU A 340 5.16 -13.55 -9.45
CA LEU A 340 6.41 -12.85 -9.14
C LEU A 340 7.29 -12.62 -10.37
N SER A 341 7.25 -13.55 -11.33
CA SER A 341 7.97 -13.45 -12.59
C SER A 341 7.47 -12.30 -13.48
N PHE A 342 6.20 -11.94 -13.36
CA PHE A 342 5.54 -10.86 -14.11
C PHE A 342 5.16 -9.68 -13.22
N PHE A 343 5.87 -9.47 -12.10
CA PHE A 343 5.64 -8.33 -11.23
C PHE A 343 6.96 -7.78 -10.68
N ALA A 344 7.54 -6.83 -11.39
CA ALA A 344 8.76 -6.11 -10.97
C ALA A 344 8.78 -4.70 -11.60
N PRO A 345 7.86 -3.81 -11.21
CA PRO A 345 7.87 -2.45 -11.73
C PRO A 345 9.13 -1.72 -11.25
N ARG A 346 9.76 -0.99 -12.17
CA ARG A 346 10.96 -0.21 -11.85
C ARG A 346 10.60 1.10 -11.19
N GLY A 347 11.42 1.48 -10.19
CA GLY A 347 11.14 2.62 -9.33
C GLY A 347 11.82 3.93 -9.75
N ALA A 348 11.52 4.97 -8.97
CA ALA A 348 12.06 6.32 -9.11
C ALA A 348 13.58 6.37 -8.98
N ILE A 349 14.12 5.55 -8.09
CA ILE A 349 15.55 5.54 -7.81
C ILE A 349 16.34 5.12 -9.04
N ALA A 350 15.81 4.22 -9.87
CA ALA A 350 16.47 3.87 -11.13
C ALA A 350 16.65 5.09 -12.06
N ALA A 351 15.61 5.95 -12.16
CA ALA A 351 15.69 7.17 -12.97
C ALA A 351 16.71 8.16 -12.41
N ALA A 352 16.77 8.29 -11.09
CA ALA A 352 17.66 9.21 -10.43
C ALA A 352 19.12 8.72 -10.47
N VAL A 353 19.36 7.45 -10.19
CA VAL A 353 20.70 6.84 -10.24
C VAL A 353 21.27 6.90 -11.66
N VAL A 354 20.48 6.60 -12.70
CA VAL A 354 20.97 6.73 -14.08
C VAL A 354 21.29 8.17 -14.45
N SER A 355 20.53 9.15 -13.95
CA SER A 355 20.80 10.56 -14.23
C SER A 355 22.10 11.03 -13.59
N LEU A 356 22.40 10.59 -12.36
CA LEU A 356 23.67 10.89 -11.70
C LEU A 356 24.85 10.22 -12.41
N PHE A 357 24.77 8.91 -12.67
CA PHE A 357 25.85 8.19 -13.36
C PHE A 357 26.10 8.69 -14.79
N ALA A 358 25.05 9.13 -15.49
CA ALA A 358 25.22 9.71 -16.82
C ALA A 358 26.00 11.03 -16.78
N LEU A 359 25.75 11.89 -15.77
CA LEU A 359 26.50 13.13 -15.58
C LEU A 359 27.98 12.82 -15.31
N ASP A 360 28.28 11.92 -14.38
CA ASP A 360 29.65 11.54 -14.04
C ASP A 360 30.41 10.93 -15.25
N LEU A 361 29.72 10.12 -16.07
CA LEU A 361 30.30 9.53 -17.28
C LEU A 361 30.56 10.56 -18.39
N LEU A 362 29.69 11.55 -18.53
CA LEU A 362 29.86 12.66 -19.49
C LEU A 362 31.05 13.53 -19.12
N ASP A 363 31.22 13.85 -17.84
CA ASP A 363 32.34 14.64 -17.33
C ASP A 363 33.70 14.00 -17.63
N VAL A 364 33.70 12.68 -17.75
CA VAL A 364 34.94 11.90 -18.10
C VAL A 364 35.05 11.60 -19.59
N GLY A 365 34.13 12.10 -20.38
CA GLY A 365 34.25 12.05 -21.85
C GLY A 365 33.73 10.75 -22.47
N PHE A 366 32.72 10.09 -21.86
CA PHE A 366 32.02 8.95 -22.46
C PHE A 366 30.75 9.42 -23.21
N PRO A 367 30.80 9.69 -24.52
CA PRO A 367 29.67 10.24 -25.26
C PRO A 367 28.46 9.30 -25.31
N GLN A 368 28.67 8.00 -25.19
CA GLN A 368 27.57 7.00 -25.15
C GLN A 368 26.74 7.05 -23.86
N ALA A 369 27.17 7.80 -22.82
CA ALA A 369 26.42 7.98 -21.59
C ALA A 369 25.11 8.74 -21.81
N GLU A 370 25.03 9.62 -22.81
CA GLU A 370 23.79 10.32 -23.17
C GLU A 370 22.63 9.37 -23.50
N ARG A 371 22.95 8.17 -24.03
CA ARG A 371 21.96 7.16 -24.42
C ARG A 371 21.38 6.38 -23.24
N ILE A 372 22.08 6.34 -22.09
CA ILE A 372 21.68 5.50 -20.96
C ILE A 372 20.37 6.02 -20.34
N VAL A 373 20.23 7.34 -20.19
CA VAL A 373 19.07 7.98 -19.56
C VAL A 373 17.78 7.66 -20.30
N PRO A 374 17.64 7.92 -21.63
CA PRO A 374 16.44 7.56 -22.38
C PRO A 374 16.10 6.07 -22.34
N ILE A 375 17.11 5.18 -22.41
CA ILE A 375 16.91 3.73 -22.36
C ILE A 375 16.28 3.31 -21.02
N ILE A 376 16.82 3.80 -19.90
CA ILE A 376 16.30 3.46 -18.56
C ILE A 376 14.91 4.07 -18.34
N PHE A 377 14.67 5.32 -18.77
CA PHE A 377 13.35 5.93 -18.70
C PHE A 377 12.30 5.13 -19.47
N LEU A 378 12.62 4.70 -20.70
CA LEU A 378 11.72 3.83 -21.45
C LEU A 378 11.50 2.49 -20.74
N SER A 379 12.54 1.93 -20.10
CA SER A 379 12.42 0.69 -19.32
C SER A 379 11.52 0.86 -18.09
N ILE A 380 11.55 2.03 -17.44
CA ILE A 380 10.64 2.38 -16.35
C ILE A 380 9.20 2.47 -16.89
N ILE A 381 8.96 3.26 -17.92
CA ILE A 381 7.64 3.43 -18.54
C ILE A 381 7.08 2.08 -19.00
N ALA A 382 7.86 1.29 -19.73
CA ALA A 382 7.44 -0.01 -20.23
C ALA A 382 7.11 -0.99 -19.09
N SER A 383 7.96 -1.07 -18.04
CA SER A 383 7.71 -1.96 -16.91
C SER A 383 6.50 -1.53 -16.07
N VAL A 384 6.34 -0.23 -15.82
CA VAL A 384 5.19 0.29 -15.06
C VAL A 384 3.88 0.09 -15.85
N ALA A 385 3.90 0.31 -17.16
CA ALA A 385 2.74 0.09 -18.02
C ALA A 385 2.38 -1.41 -18.07
N VAL A 386 3.34 -2.28 -18.38
CA VAL A 386 3.08 -3.72 -18.53
C VAL A 386 2.68 -4.36 -17.19
N TYR A 387 3.40 -4.09 -16.13
CA TYR A 387 3.11 -4.69 -14.83
C TYR A 387 1.91 -4.00 -14.14
N GLY A 388 1.79 -2.68 -14.28
CA GLY A 388 0.69 -1.94 -13.69
C GLY A 388 -0.67 -2.29 -14.30
N LEU A 389 -0.76 -2.37 -15.62
CA LEU A 389 -1.99 -2.75 -16.31
C LEU A 389 -2.19 -4.28 -16.34
N GLY A 390 -1.09 -5.03 -16.34
CA GLY A 390 -1.11 -6.50 -16.41
C GLY A 390 -1.37 -7.18 -15.07
N ALA A 391 -0.94 -6.60 -13.94
CA ALA A 391 -1.03 -7.24 -12.63
C ALA A 391 -2.46 -7.66 -12.23
N PRO A 392 -3.51 -6.84 -12.38
CA PRO A 392 -4.88 -7.25 -12.08
C PRO A 392 -5.38 -8.41 -12.95
N ILE A 393 -4.92 -8.47 -14.21
CA ILE A 393 -5.31 -9.52 -15.15
C ILE A 393 -4.58 -10.81 -14.80
N ILE A 394 -3.26 -10.74 -14.63
CA ILE A 394 -2.40 -11.89 -14.33
C ILE A 394 -2.75 -12.49 -12.97
N SER A 395 -3.03 -11.68 -11.95
CA SER A 395 -3.39 -12.14 -10.61
C SER A 395 -4.70 -12.93 -10.61
N ARG A 396 -5.70 -12.50 -11.41
CA ARG A 396 -6.97 -13.21 -11.58
C ARG A 396 -6.78 -14.50 -12.37
N LEU A 397 -6.01 -14.47 -13.46
CA LEU A 397 -5.74 -15.63 -14.31
C LEU A 397 -5.00 -16.74 -13.54
N LEU A 398 -4.07 -16.36 -12.68
CA LEU A 398 -3.31 -17.29 -11.84
C LEU A 398 -4.03 -17.64 -10.53
N GLU A 399 -5.19 -17.06 -10.27
CA GLU A 399 -5.99 -17.25 -9.04
C GLU A 399 -5.22 -16.86 -7.75
N VAL A 400 -4.24 -15.99 -7.85
CA VAL A 400 -3.46 -15.46 -6.71
C VAL A 400 -4.01 -14.14 -6.17
N SER A 401 -4.99 -13.53 -6.83
CA SER A 401 -5.70 -12.37 -6.29
C SER A 401 -6.66 -12.79 -5.19
N GLU A 402 -6.69 -12.01 -4.13
CA GLU A 402 -7.75 -12.07 -3.16
C GLU A 402 -8.99 -11.41 -3.79
N LEU A 403 -9.95 -12.24 -4.19
CA LEU A 403 -11.23 -11.76 -4.71
C LEU A 403 -11.95 -11.03 -3.57
N ILE A 404 -11.81 -9.72 -3.51
CA ILE A 404 -12.43 -8.80 -2.54
C ILE A 404 -12.04 -9.13 -1.09
N PRO A 405 -11.40 -8.25 -0.33
CA PRO A 405 -11.19 -8.45 1.09
C PRO A 405 -12.55 -8.73 1.75
N ARG A 406 -12.73 -9.95 2.25
CA ARG A 406 -14.01 -10.44 2.83
C ARG A 406 -13.97 -10.39 4.34
N GLY A 407 -13.10 -9.58 4.89
CA GLY A 407 -12.94 -9.50 6.32
C GLY A 407 -13.86 -8.47 6.95
N VAL A 408 -14.35 -8.82 8.14
CA VAL A 408 -15.20 -8.00 8.98
C VAL A 408 -14.49 -7.75 10.30
N LEU A 409 -14.31 -6.48 10.66
CA LEU A 409 -13.86 -6.05 11.97
C LEU A 409 -15.06 -5.77 12.84
N ILE A 410 -15.19 -6.45 13.95
CA ILE A 410 -16.29 -6.29 14.91
C ILE A 410 -15.73 -5.65 16.18
N LEU A 411 -16.28 -4.50 16.55
CA LEU A 411 -16.03 -3.84 17.82
C LEU A 411 -17.10 -4.24 18.82
N GLY A 412 -16.69 -4.95 19.89
CA GLY A 412 -17.55 -5.54 20.89
C GLY A 412 -17.56 -7.07 20.83
N ALA A 413 -17.40 -7.75 21.96
CA ALA A 413 -17.28 -9.20 22.08
C ALA A 413 -18.30 -9.83 23.05
N GLN A 414 -19.47 -9.22 23.20
CA GLN A 414 -20.59 -9.76 23.97
C GLN A 414 -21.21 -10.98 23.26
N ASP A 415 -22.07 -11.72 23.95
CA ASP A 415 -22.57 -13.04 23.54
C ASP A 415 -23.17 -13.04 22.14
N TRP A 416 -24.06 -12.11 21.85
CA TRP A 416 -24.69 -12.02 20.54
C TRP A 416 -23.72 -11.55 19.42
N ALA A 417 -22.75 -10.70 19.73
CA ALA A 417 -21.73 -10.29 18.76
C ALA A 417 -20.80 -11.47 18.42
N ARG A 418 -20.47 -12.33 19.40
CA ARG A 418 -19.72 -13.58 19.16
C ARG A 418 -20.50 -14.56 18.29
N GLU A 419 -21.83 -14.63 18.46
CA GLU A 419 -22.68 -15.47 17.61
C GLU A 419 -22.71 -14.97 16.16
N ILE A 420 -22.82 -13.65 15.92
CA ILE A 420 -22.68 -13.04 14.59
C ILE A 420 -21.32 -13.42 14.00
N ALA A 421 -20.24 -13.24 14.75
CA ALA A 421 -18.88 -13.58 14.30
C ALA A 421 -18.75 -15.04 13.90
N ARG A 422 -19.33 -15.97 14.69
CA ARG A 422 -19.31 -17.41 14.41
C ARG A 422 -20.00 -17.74 13.10
N VAL A 423 -21.19 -17.20 12.87
CA VAL A 423 -21.97 -17.43 11.64
C VAL A 423 -21.24 -16.85 10.42
N LEU A 424 -20.60 -15.67 10.54
CA LEU A 424 -19.79 -15.08 9.47
C LEU A 424 -18.58 -15.94 9.15
N ILE A 425 -17.87 -16.48 10.16
CA ILE A 425 -16.73 -17.39 9.96
C ILE A 425 -17.19 -18.68 9.27
N GLN A 426 -18.30 -19.27 9.69
CA GLN A 426 -18.89 -20.47 9.06
C GLN A 426 -19.28 -20.20 7.60
N SER A 427 -19.69 -18.97 7.29
CA SER A 427 -20.02 -18.52 5.93
C SER A 427 -18.76 -18.15 5.09
N GLY A 428 -17.54 -18.36 5.62
CA GLY A 428 -16.28 -18.17 4.89
C GLY A 428 -15.71 -16.75 4.93
N PHE A 429 -16.18 -15.90 5.83
CA PHE A 429 -15.62 -14.56 6.05
C PHE A 429 -14.48 -14.59 7.08
N ARG A 430 -13.46 -13.77 6.85
CA ARG A 430 -12.47 -13.49 7.87
C ARG A 430 -13.07 -12.52 8.88
N VAL A 431 -13.05 -12.86 10.16
CA VAL A 431 -13.58 -11.99 11.22
C VAL A 431 -12.48 -11.73 12.23
N LEU A 432 -12.39 -10.49 12.70
CA LEU A 432 -11.61 -10.10 13.86
C LEU A 432 -12.52 -9.36 14.85
N ILE A 433 -12.53 -9.81 16.10
CA ILE A 433 -13.26 -9.15 17.18
C ILE A 433 -12.28 -8.34 18.01
N VAL A 434 -12.64 -7.09 18.33
CA VAL A 434 -11.87 -6.22 19.23
C VAL A 434 -12.79 -5.73 20.35
N ASP A 435 -12.33 -5.88 21.58
CA ASP A 435 -13.04 -5.37 22.76
C ASP A 435 -12.02 -4.96 23.82
N SER A 436 -12.28 -3.90 24.55
CA SER A 436 -11.48 -3.47 25.69
C SER A 436 -11.72 -4.32 26.94
N ASN A 437 -12.82 -5.06 26.99
CA ASN A 437 -13.18 -5.93 28.11
C ASN A 437 -12.48 -7.29 28.00
N HIS A 438 -11.52 -7.51 28.88
CA HIS A 438 -10.74 -8.76 28.94
C HIS A 438 -11.62 -10.02 29.12
N TYR A 439 -12.73 -9.94 29.86
CA TYR A 439 -13.62 -11.08 30.09
C TYR A 439 -14.34 -11.50 28.79
N ASN A 440 -14.84 -10.54 28.02
CA ASN A 440 -15.50 -10.79 26.74
C ASN A 440 -14.53 -11.40 25.73
N VAL A 441 -13.31 -10.86 25.67
CA VAL A 441 -12.26 -11.38 24.76
C VAL A 441 -11.83 -12.78 25.17
N ALA A 442 -11.67 -13.04 26.47
CA ALA A 442 -11.35 -14.38 26.96
C ALA A 442 -12.46 -15.41 26.65
N ALA A 443 -13.72 -15.00 26.68
CA ALA A 443 -14.84 -15.82 26.25
C ALA A 443 -14.79 -16.09 24.74
N ALA A 444 -14.59 -15.07 23.91
CA ALA A 444 -14.45 -15.22 22.46
C ALA A 444 -13.31 -16.18 22.08
N ARG A 445 -12.14 -16.05 22.73
CA ARG A 445 -10.99 -16.94 22.50
C ARG A 445 -11.27 -18.39 22.92
N ARG A 446 -11.98 -18.61 24.02
CA ARG A 446 -12.40 -19.97 24.44
C ARG A 446 -13.34 -20.62 23.45
N GLU A 447 -14.15 -19.83 22.75
CA GLU A 447 -15.01 -20.28 21.66
C GLU A 447 -14.26 -20.45 20.31
N GLY A 448 -12.95 -20.23 20.27
CA GLY A 448 -12.14 -20.35 19.07
C GLY A 448 -12.27 -19.19 18.10
N LEU A 449 -12.84 -18.05 18.54
CA LEU A 449 -12.99 -16.86 17.71
C LEU A 449 -11.73 -15.99 17.76
N PRO A 450 -11.28 -15.43 16.62
CA PRO A 450 -10.17 -14.48 16.58
C PRO A 450 -10.55 -13.20 17.31
N ALA A 451 -9.98 -12.96 18.49
CA ALA A 451 -10.32 -11.81 19.32
C ALA A 451 -9.07 -11.16 19.94
N ARG A 452 -9.07 -9.82 20.00
CA ARG A 452 -8.03 -9.02 20.65
C ARG A 452 -8.60 -8.14 21.75
N CYS A 453 -7.87 -8.10 22.88
CA CYS A 453 -8.20 -7.23 24.00
C CYS A 453 -7.41 -5.94 23.87
N GLU A 454 -8.02 -4.95 23.25
CA GLU A 454 -7.33 -3.72 22.88
C GLU A 454 -8.30 -2.53 22.90
N ASN A 455 -7.76 -1.35 23.19
CA ASN A 455 -8.54 -0.12 23.06
C ASN A 455 -8.41 0.37 21.60
N ILE A 456 -9.52 0.39 20.88
CA ILE A 456 -9.57 0.69 19.44
C ILE A 456 -9.08 2.11 19.06
N PHE A 457 -8.97 3.01 20.04
CA PHE A 457 -8.51 4.40 19.85
C PHE A 457 -7.02 4.59 20.10
N LEU A 458 -6.30 3.56 20.55
CA LEU A 458 -4.85 3.66 20.70
C LEU A 458 -4.16 3.38 19.36
N ASP A 459 -3.37 4.33 18.90
CA ASP A 459 -2.70 4.34 17.57
C ASP A 459 -1.83 3.08 17.27
N HIS A 460 -1.61 2.21 18.25
CA HIS A 460 -0.78 0.99 18.11
C HIS A 460 -1.58 -0.31 18.07
N THR A 461 -2.88 -0.24 18.24
CA THR A 461 -3.68 -1.42 18.55
C THR A 461 -3.97 -2.28 17.34
N LEU A 462 -4.07 -1.68 16.16
CA LEU A 462 -4.38 -2.39 14.93
C LEU A 462 -3.37 -2.01 13.85
N ASP A 463 -2.18 -2.65 13.91
CA ASP A 463 -1.22 -2.57 12.82
C ASP A 463 -1.92 -2.87 11.49
N GLU A 464 -1.51 -2.22 10.39
CA GLU A 464 -2.04 -2.48 9.03
C GLU A 464 -2.04 -3.98 8.69
N VAL A 465 -1.09 -4.74 9.23
CA VAL A 465 -0.99 -6.21 9.08
C VAL A 465 -2.18 -6.94 9.72
N VAL A 466 -2.76 -6.40 10.77
CA VAL A 466 -3.92 -6.99 11.46
C VAL A 466 -5.20 -6.67 10.73
N LEU A 467 -5.27 -5.49 10.13
CA LEU A 467 -6.40 -5.04 9.31
C LEU A 467 -6.34 -5.58 7.86
N ASP A 468 -5.20 -6.16 7.47
CA ASP A 468 -5.03 -6.72 6.13
C ASP A 468 -6.11 -7.78 5.84
N GLY A 469 -6.82 -7.61 4.73
CA GLY A 469 -7.95 -8.44 4.33
C GLY A 469 -9.27 -8.15 5.08
N LEU A 470 -9.36 -7.14 5.96
CA LEU A 470 -10.60 -6.61 6.53
C LEU A 470 -11.07 -5.44 5.68
N LYS A 471 -12.38 -5.37 5.41
CA LYS A 471 -12.96 -4.31 4.58
C LYS A 471 -14.16 -3.64 5.24
N GLN A 472 -14.88 -4.35 6.10
CA GLN A 472 -16.08 -3.85 6.75
C GLN A 472 -15.87 -3.70 8.25
N PHE A 473 -16.47 -2.67 8.82
CA PHE A 473 -16.42 -2.40 10.25
C PHE A 473 -17.82 -2.38 10.85
N LEU A 474 -18.02 -3.14 11.91
CA LEU A 474 -19.29 -3.21 12.66
C LEU A 474 -19.04 -2.74 14.10
N ALA A 475 -19.61 -1.60 14.47
CA ALA A 475 -19.55 -1.07 15.82
C ALA A 475 -20.75 -1.58 16.62
N LEU A 476 -20.52 -2.55 17.50
CA LEU A 476 -21.56 -3.31 18.20
C LEU A 476 -21.47 -3.20 19.73
N THR A 477 -20.79 -2.19 20.29
CA THR A 477 -20.67 -2.03 21.75
C THR A 477 -21.94 -1.39 22.34
N SER A 478 -22.07 -1.49 23.67
CA SER A 478 -23.15 -0.83 24.43
C SER A 478 -22.98 0.69 24.55
N ASN A 479 -21.79 1.22 24.22
CA ASN A 479 -21.51 2.65 24.32
C ASN A 479 -21.64 3.32 22.94
N ASN A 480 -22.68 4.16 22.79
CA ASN A 480 -22.98 4.85 21.53
C ASN A 480 -21.89 5.83 21.12
N GLU A 481 -21.23 6.52 22.05
CA GLU A 481 -20.15 7.45 21.76
C GLU A 481 -18.91 6.71 21.24
N VAL A 482 -18.58 5.57 21.84
CA VAL A 482 -17.49 4.70 21.37
C VAL A 482 -17.80 4.19 19.97
N ASN A 483 -19.03 3.75 19.69
CA ASN A 483 -19.45 3.30 18.37
C ASN A 483 -19.33 4.41 17.33
N ALA A 484 -19.79 5.63 17.65
CA ALA A 484 -19.74 6.77 16.75
C ALA A 484 -18.29 7.21 16.45
N LEU A 485 -17.45 7.36 17.47
CA LEU A 485 -16.05 7.77 17.31
C LEU A 485 -15.25 6.72 16.55
N ALA A 486 -15.42 5.42 16.87
CA ALA A 486 -14.78 4.35 16.16
C ALA A 486 -15.22 4.29 14.69
N SER A 487 -16.52 4.50 14.43
CA SER A 487 -17.03 4.54 13.06
C SER A 487 -16.46 5.70 12.26
N LEU A 488 -16.25 6.87 12.86
CA LEU A 488 -15.56 8.00 12.21
C LEU A 488 -14.12 7.65 11.86
N HIS A 489 -13.38 7.06 12.78
CA HIS A 489 -12.00 6.65 12.58
C HIS A 489 -11.88 5.59 11.45
N PHE A 490 -12.71 4.55 11.48
CA PHE A 490 -12.67 3.51 10.46
C PHE A 490 -13.29 3.91 9.11
N ALA A 491 -14.11 4.98 9.06
CA ALA A 491 -14.58 5.54 7.81
C ALA A 491 -13.45 6.15 6.96
N GLU A 492 -12.39 6.62 7.58
CA GLU A 492 -11.18 7.08 6.89
C GLU A 492 -10.37 5.91 6.32
N LEU A 493 -10.34 4.75 7.00
CA LEU A 493 -9.58 3.57 6.61
C LEU A 493 -10.31 2.68 5.59
N PHE A 494 -11.60 2.37 5.83
CA PHE A 494 -12.38 1.44 5.01
C PHE A 494 -13.32 2.12 4.02
N GLY A 495 -13.53 3.44 4.16
CA GLY A 495 -14.53 4.20 3.44
C GLY A 495 -15.90 4.21 4.17
N ALA A 496 -16.60 5.34 4.11
CA ALA A 496 -17.86 5.53 4.84
C ALA A 496 -18.98 4.55 4.45
N SER A 497 -18.91 3.96 3.24
CA SER A 497 -19.87 2.96 2.76
C SER A 497 -19.69 1.56 3.36
N GLU A 498 -18.59 1.30 4.03
CA GLU A 498 -18.23 -0.02 4.59
C GLU A 498 -18.18 0.00 6.13
N VAL A 499 -18.67 1.09 6.73
CA VAL A 499 -18.65 1.29 8.17
C VAL A 499 -20.08 1.41 8.70
N TYR A 500 -20.38 0.56 9.68
CA TYR A 500 -21.72 0.36 10.20
C TYR A 500 -21.72 0.45 11.73
N GLN A 501 -22.78 1.05 12.29
CA GLN A 501 -22.97 1.14 13.74
C GLN A 501 -24.40 0.80 14.15
N LEU A 502 -24.59 0.39 15.39
CA LEU A 502 -25.93 0.21 15.95
C LEU A 502 -26.67 1.55 16.09
N SER A 503 -28.01 1.47 16.07
CA SER A 503 -28.84 2.61 16.39
C SER A 503 -28.62 3.05 17.84
N SER A 504 -28.58 4.36 18.08
CA SER A 504 -28.52 4.89 19.45
C SER A 504 -29.92 4.93 20.05
N SER A 505 -30.05 4.57 21.34
CA SER A 505 -31.31 4.68 22.12
C SER A 505 -31.69 6.12 22.43
N GLU A 506 -30.78 7.08 22.24
CA GLU A 506 -31.06 8.49 22.41
C GLU A 506 -31.64 9.07 21.13
N GLN A 507 -32.79 9.77 21.26
CA GLN A 507 -33.41 10.52 20.18
C GLN A 507 -32.41 11.49 19.57
N PRO A 508 -32.39 11.66 18.24
CA PRO A 508 -31.47 12.58 17.61
C PRO A 508 -31.65 13.97 18.26
N LEU A 509 -30.53 14.63 18.53
CA LEU A 509 -30.39 16.01 19.03
C LEU A 509 -31.12 17.08 18.17
N GLN A 510 -32.27 16.74 17.57
CA GLN A 510 -33.08 17.68 16.80
C GLN A 510 -33.83 18.67 17.68
N ASP A 511 -34.00 18.40 18.98
CA ASP A 511 -34.74 19.29 19.88
C ASP A 511 -33.88 20.32 20.65
N ILE A 512 -32.54 20.26 20.56
CA ILE A 512 -31.66 21.28 21.18
C ILE A 512 -31.39 22.48 20.24
N GLN A 513 -31.81 22.43 18.98
CA GLN A 513 -31.64 23.55 18.03
C GLN A 513 -32.73 24.60 18.04
N SER A 514 -33.74 24.49 18.90
CA SER A 514 -34.85 25.47 18.92
C SER A 514 -34.76 26.54 20.01
N GLN A 515 -33.82 26.47 20.93
CA GLN A 515 -33.64 27.56 21.91
C GLN A 515 -32.13 27.85 22.11
N GLU A 516 -31.75 29.04 21.73
CA GLU A 516 -30.44 29.67 21.96
C GLU A 516 -29.25 29.13 21.16
N ILE A 517 -29.10 29.55 19.93
CA ILE A 517 -27.88 30.18 19.36
C ILE A 517 -28.23 30.77 17.98
N GLN A 518 -29.00 31.87 17.99
CA GLN A 518 -28.90 32.88 16.91
C GLN A 518 -27.65 33.72 17.16
N LEU A 519 -26.51 33.20 16.89
CA LEU A 519 -25.28 33.97 16.77
C LEU A 519 -24.53 33.52 15.51
N LYS A 520 -24.76 34.28 14.42
CA LYS A 520 -23.85 34.55 13.32
C LYS A 520 -22.86 33.44 13.00
N ALA A 521 -23.26 32.42 12.27
CA ALA A 521 -22.39 31.65 11.43
C ALA A 521 -22.96 31.59 10.01
N ARG A 522 -22.32 32.32 9.13
CA ARG A 522 -22.50 32.24 7.70
C ARG A 522 -22.16 30.85 7.23
N GLN A 523 -23.07 30.24 6.49
CA GLN A 523 -23.03 29.00 5.73
C GLN A 523 -23.18 27.69 6.54
N PRO A 524 -24.18 26.87 6.22
CA PRO A 524 -24.27 25.51 6.75
C PRO A 524 -23.15 24.67 6.11
N ILE A 525 -22.16 24.31 6.92
CA ILE A 525 -21.24 23.24 6.58
C ILE A 525 -22.13 22.03 6.26
N ARG A 526 -22.08 21.57 5.01
CA ARG A 526 -22.77 20.36 4.55
C ARG A 526 -22.21 19.13 5.30
N THR A 527 -22.75 18.86 6.47
CA THR A 527 -22.50 17.65 7.28
C THR A 527 -23.07 16.36 6.66
N ARG A 528 -23.45 16.40 5.38
CA ARG A 528 -24.00 15.24 4.66
C ARG A 528 -22.99 14.16 4.28
N LYS A 529 -21.70 14.31 4.60
CA LYS A 529 -20.61 13.42 4.12
C LYS A 529 -20.23 12.32 5.12
N TYR A 530 -20.75 12.31 6.34
CA TYR A 530 -20.38 11.37 7.41
C TYR A 530 -21.60 10.82 8.17
N GLN A 531 -22.74 10.56 7.48
CA GLN A 531 -23.77 9.73 8.08
C GLN A 531 -23.28 8.29 8.01
N ASN A 532 -22.82 7.76 9.15
CA ASN A 532 -22.50 6.36 9.33
C ASN A 532 -23.78 5.54 9.06
N GLN A 533 -23.62 4.41 8.37
CA GLN A 533 -24.78 3.56 8.07
C GLN A 533 -25.26 2.87 9.35
N VAL A 534 -26.55 3.07 9.69
CA VAL A 534 -27.17 2.44 10.86
C VAL A 534 -27.55 1.00 10.51
N LEU A 535 -27.02 0.05 11.29
CA LEU A 535 -27.28 -1.37 11.15
C LEU A 535 -28.74 -1.73 11.48
N PHE A 536 -29.30 -2.60 10.66
CA PHE A 536 -30.56 -3.28 10.83
C PHE A 536 -31.75 -2.32 10.77
N GLU A 537 -32.37 -2.00 11.90
CA GLU A 537 -33.52 -1.13 12.02
C GLU A 537 -33.25 0.00 13.01
N GLN A 538 -33.98 1.12 12.87
CA GLN A 538 -33.82 2.25 13.79
C GLN A 538 -34.10 1.88 15.26
N ASP A 539 -35.05 0.95 15.50
CA ASP A 539 -35.44 0.51 16.83
C ASP A 539 -34.53 -0.61 17.39
N LEU A 540 -33.57 -1.09 16.61
CA LEU A 540 -32.65 -2.14 17.04
C LEU A 540 -31.38 -1.53 17.67
N THR A 541 -31.57 -1.17 18.94
CA THR A 541 -30.51 -0.73 19.82
C THR A 541 -29.76 -1.94 20.43
N PHE A 542 -28.64 -1.66 21.09
CA PHE A 542 -27.89 -2.67 21.84
C PHE A 542 -28.81 -3.41 22.84
N ASP A 543 -29.56 -2.69 23.65
CA ASP A 543 -30.43 -3.27 24.70
C ASP A 543 -31.55 -4.14 24.10
N THR A 544 -32.08 -3.74 22.93
CA THR A 544 -33.12 -4.50 22.23
C THR A 544 -32.54 -5.84 21.70
N LEU A 545 -31.32 -5.82 21.16
CA LEU A 545 -30.67 -7.04 20.72
C LEU A 545 -30.32 -7.97 21.89
N GLU A 546 -29.75 -7.42 22.96
CA GLU A 546 -29.43 -8.20 24.16
C GLU A 546 -30.69 -8.83 24.77
N LYS A 547 -31.82 -8.09 24.84
CA LYS A 547 -33.09 -8.62 25.30
C LYS A 547 -33.60 -9.77 24.42
N LYS A 548 -33.55 -9.63 23.09
CA LYS A 548 -33.96 -10.69 22.15
C LYS A 548 -33.13 -11.96 22.34
N PHE A 549 -31.83 -11.83 22.49
CA PHE A 549 -30.94 -12.97 22.75
C PHE A 549 -31.23 -13.63 24.11
N ASN A 550 -31.47 -12.85 25.16
CA ASN A 550 -31.90 -13.35 26.48
C ASN A 550 -33.26 -14.05 26.44
N GLU A 551 -34.16 -13.67 25.54
CA GLU A 551 -35.42 -14.32 25.25
C GLU A 551 -35.28 -15.62 24.42
N GLY A 552 -34.07 -15.99 24.02
CA GLY A 552 -33.78 -17.23 23.32
C GLY A 552 -33.84 -17.14 21.78
N TRP A 553 -33.77 -15.94 21.22
CA TRP A 553 -33.63 -15.77 19.77
C TRP A 553 -32.28 -16.31 19.29
N GLN A 554 -32.26 -16.94 18.09
CA GLN A 554 -31.07 -17.58 17.53
C GLN A 554 -30.77 -17.08 16.12
N ILE A 555 -29.49 -16.96 15.77
CA ILE A 555 -29.06 -16.61 14.43
C ILE A 555 -28.96 -17.88 13.58
N GLN A 556 -29.60 -17.87 12.41
CA GLN A 556 -29.52 -18.95 11.43
C GLN A 556 -29.30 -18.41 10.02
N THR A 557 -28.70 -19.24 9.18
CA THR A 557 -28.56 -18.97 7.75
C THR A 557 -29.69 -19.62 6.98
N ILE A 558 -30.30 -18.88 6.06
CA ILE A 558 -31.39 -19.35 5.22
C ILE A 558 -31.12 -19.02 3.75
N PRO A 559 -31.46 -19.94 2.79
CA PRO A 559 -31.37 -19.62 1.37
C PRO A 559 -32.39 -18.51 1.04
N ALA A 560 -31.96 -17.43 0.42
CA ALA A 560 -32.84 -16.29 0.09
C ALA A 560 -33.77 -16.60 -1.11
N ASP A 561 -33.50 -17.66 -1.86
CA ASP A 561 -34.29 -18.07 -3.05
C ASP A 561 -35.56 -18.88 -2.69
N ASP A 562 -35.77 -19.24 -1.42
CA ASP A 562 -36.93 -20.03 -0.99
C ASP A 562 -38.18 -19.13 -0.87
N PRO A 563 -39.28 -19.41 -1.59
CA PRO A 563 -40.53 -18.65 -1.49
C PRO A 563 -41.10 -18.59 -0.08
N ALA A 564 -40.87 -19.64 0.72
CA ALA A 564 -41.28 -19.68 2.13
C ALA A 564 -40.51 -18.64 2.97
N VAL A 565 -39.29 -18.31 2.58
CA VAL A 565 -38.43 -17.34 3.25
C VAL A 565 -38.93 -15.93 3.04
N SER A 566 -39.45 -15.59 1.85
CA SER A 566 -40.02 -14.25 1.58
C SER A 566 -41.19 -13.93 2.50
N ASN A 567 -42.02 -14.93 2.85
CA ASN A 567 -43.14 -14.76 3.79
C ASN A 567 -42.64 -14.67 5.24
N LEU A 568 -41.58 -15.41 5.59
CA LEU A 568 -40.98 -15.37 6.92
C LEU A 568 -40.25 -14.03 7.19
N ILE A 569 -39.57 -13.47 6.19
CA ILE A 569 -38.91 -12.17 6.30
C ILE A 569 -39.90 -11.02 6.52
N ALA A 570 -41.16 -11.18 6.10
CA ALA A 570 -42.22 -10.21 6.30
C ALA A 570 -42.87 -10.30 7.70
N SER A 571 -42.51 -11.31 8.51
CA SER A 571 -43.07 -11.49 9.87
C SER A 571 -42.21 -10.78 10.92
N GLU A 572 -42.82 -10.35 12.04
CA GLU A 572 -42.13 -9.78 13.18
C GLU A 572 -41.25 -10.78 13.95
N ASP A 573 -41.38 -12.06 13.64
CA ASP A 573 -40.66 -13.18 14.25
C ASP A 573 -39.28 -13.45 13.63
N VAL A 574 -38.92 -12.78 12.52
CA VAL A 574 -37.67 -12.94 11.82
C VAL A 574 -37.03 -11.61 11.45
N LEU A 575 -35.80 -11.41 11.86
CA LEU A 575 -35.04 -10.20 11.58
C LEU A 575 -33.83 -10.54 10.73
N VAL A 576 -33.78 -10.05 9.50
CA VAL A 576 -32.62 -10.25 8.61
C VAL A 576 -31.52 -9.27 9.01
N LEU A 577 -30.33 -9.81 9.29
CA LEU A 577 -29.15 -9.02 9.69
C LEU A 577 -28.22 -8.76 8.50
N PHE A 578 -27.93 -9.80 7.71
CA PHE A 578 -27.00 -9.72 6.59
C PHE A 578 -27.52 -10.54 5.40
N ILE A 579 -27.09 -10.15 4.20
CA ILE A 579 -27.30 -10.90 2.96
C ILE A 579 -25.95 -11.20 2.34
N ILE A 580 -25.70 -12.48 2.02
CA ILE A 580 -24.50 -12.92 1.29
C ILE A 580 -24.92 -13.12 -0.17
N GLN A 581 -24.38 -12.29 -1.06
CA GLN A 581 -24.65 -12.37 -2.51
C GLN A 581 -23.94 -13.54 -3.17
N LYS A 582 -24.33 -13.93 -4.41
CA LYS A 582 -23.66 -14.97 -5.21
C LYS A 582 -22.17 -14.71 -5.46
N ASN A 583 -21.76 -13.45 -5.55
CA ASN A 583 -20.37 -13.05 -5.64
C ASN A 583 -19.62 -13.16 -4.29
N ASN A 584 -20.30 -13.69 -3.26
CA ASN A 584 -19.81 -13.83 -1.89
C ASN A 584 -19.51 -12.49 -1.19
N GLN A 585 -20.22 -11.45 -1.54
CA GLN A 585 -20.15 -10.15 -0.87
C GLN A 585 -21.15 -10.11 0.27
N LEU A 586 -20.69 -9.68 1.45
CA LEU A 586 -21.55 -9.46 2.62
C LEU A 586 -22.20 -8.08 2.50
N LEU A 587 -23.51 -8.05 2.57
CA LEU A 587 -24.31 -6.83 2.62
C LEU A 587 -25.03 -6.76 3.96
N PRO A 588 -24.59 -5.91 4.89
CA PRO A 588 -25.35 -5.63 6.09
C PRO A 588 -26.68 -4.94 5.74
N ILE A 589 -27.75 -5.35 6.38
CA ILE A 589 -29.03 -4.65 6.28
C ILE A 589 -28.91 -3.34 7.05
N THR A 590 -29.30 -2.25 6.40
CA THR A 590 -29.31 -0.91 6.98
C THR A 590 -30.69 -0.31 6.83
N THR A 591 -30.98 0.73 7.61
CA THR A 591 -32.24 1.49 7.52
C THR A 591 -32.50 2.03 6.12
N GLU A 592 -31.44 2.33 5.34
CA GLU A 592 -31.55 2.88 3.98
C GLU A 592 -31.76 1.82 2.90
N ASN A 593 -31.17 0.60 3.05
CA ASN A 593 -31.17 -0.41 1.99
C ASN A 593 -32.24 -1.51 2.16
N ARG A 594 -32.89 -1.57 3.32
CA ARG A 594 -33.86 -2.62 3.68
C ARG A 594 -35.00 -2.78 2.66
N THR A 595 -35.65 -1.70 2.26
CA THR A 595 -36.78 -1.73 1.32
C THR A 595 -36.38 -2.17 -0.07
N ASN A 596 -35.19 -1.79 -0.53
CA ASN A 596 -34.67 -2.15 -1.83
C ASN A 596 -34.18 -3.61 -1.90
N LEU A 597 -33.56 -4.12 -0.83
CA LEU A 597 -33.01 -5.48 -0.79
C LEU A 597 -34.08 -6.55 -0.56
N LEU A 598 -35.12 -6.24 0.21
CA LEU A 598 -36.25 -7.16 0.44
C LEU A 598 -37.26 -7.15 -0.73
N GLY A 599 -37.30 -6.07 -1.53
CA GLY A 599 -38.17 -5.94 -2.72
C GLY A 599 -37.57 -6.51 -4.02
N THR A 600 -36.27 -6.50 -4.17
CA THR A 600 -35.58 -7.14 -5.29
C THR A 600 -35.34 -8.62 -4.93
N ARG A 601 -35.88 -9.58 -5.73
CA ARG A 601 -35.51 -11.00 -5.64
C ARG A 601 -34.00 -11.11 -5.69
N ALA A 602 -33.36 -11.23 -4.52
CA ALA A 602 -31.91 -11.43 -4.39
C ALA A 602 -31.59 -12.84 -4.90
N ILE A 603 -31.43 -12.95 -6.21
CA ILE A 603 -31.23 -14.23 -6.91
C ILE A 603 -29.94 -14.88 -6.39
N GLY A 604 -30.10 -15.98 -5.62
CA GLY A 604 -29.02 -16.86 -5.15
C GLY A 604 -28.19 -16.31 -4.00
N ALA A 605 -28.79 -15.61 -3.08
CA ALA A 605 -28.20 -15.12 -1.84
C ALA A 605 -28.54 -16.04 -0.64
N VAL A 606 -27.68 -15.99 0.38
CA VAL A 606 -27.94 -16.58 1.70
C VAL A 606 -28.22 -15.42 2.67
N ALA A 607 -29.33 -15.47 3.38
CA ALA A 607 -29.65 -14.52 4.42
C ALA A 607 -29.19 -15.05 5.78
N ILE A 608 -28.58 -14.18 6.58
CA ILE A 608 -28.29 -14.41 8.01
C ILE A 608 -29.38 -13.67 8.78
N ALA A 609 -30.21 -14.39 9.49
CA ALA A 609 -31.36 -13.83 10.17
C ALA A 609 -31.45 -14.30 11.62
N LEU A 610 -32.05 -13.47 12.47
CA LEU A 610 -32.37 -13.73 13.86
C LEU A 610 -33.81 -14.22 13.95
N PHE A 611 -34.05 -15.36 14.58
CA PHE A 611 -35.34 -16.05 14.67
C PHE A 611 -35.86 -16.07 16.09
N SER A 612 -37.14 -15.80 16.26
CA SER A 612 -37.83 -15.94 17.55
C SER A 612 -37.95 -17.42 17.94
N PRO A 613 -38.02 -17.74 19.25
CA PRO A 613 -38.25 -19.11 19.72
C PRO A 613 -39.55 -19.71 19.20
N ARG A 614 -40.58 -18.88 18.97
CA ARG A 614 -41.85 -19.32 18.38
C ARG A 614 -41.70 -19.80 16.94
N CYS A 615 -40.96 -19.06 16.13
CA CYS A 615 -40.68 -19.39 14.74
C CYS A 615 -39.83 -20.67 14.64
N LEU A 616 -38.86 -20.86 15.53
CA LEU A 616 -38.02 -22.06 15.60
C LEU A 616 -38.86 -23.31 15.96
N ALA A 617 -39.79 -23.20 16.88
CA ALA A 617 -40.68 -24.30 17.27
C ALA A 617 -41.64 -24.72 16.13
N THR A 618 -42.21 -23.78 15.39
CA THR A 618 -43.07 -24.07 14.22
C THR A 618 -42.31 -24.68 13.07
N ARG A 619 -41.07 -24.26 12.83
CA ARG A 619 -40.20 -24.80 11.78
C ARG A 619 -39.77 -26.25 12.05
N ASN A 620 -39.48 -26.59 13.29
CA ASN A 620 -39.18 -27.96 13.69
C ASN A 620 -40.38 -28.93 13.52
N ASN A 621 -41.61 -28.43 13.71
CA ASN A 621 -42.83 -29.22 13.57
C ASN A 621 -43.30 -29.36 12.11
N SER A 622 -42.91 -28.48 11.20
CA SER A 622 -43.33 -28.49 9.78
C SER A 622 -42.49 -29.35 8.87
N GLY A 623 -41.52 -30.13 9.40
CA GLY A 623 -40.66 -31.02 8.61
C GLY A 623 -39.64 -30.29 7.69
N LEU A 624 -39.59 -28.94 7.77
CA LEU A 624 -38.60 -28.11 7.09
C LEU A 624 -37.25 -28.03 7.87
N GLY A 625 -37.21 -28.73 9.01
CA GLY A 625 -36.01 -28.85 9.85
C GLY A 625 -35.32 -30.17 9.58
N ASN A 626 -34.42 -30.25 8.70
CA ASN A 626 -33.25 -31.09 8.48
C ASN A 626 -33.03 -31.42 6.98
N SER A 627 -32.97 -30.38 6.16
CA SER A 627 -32.10 -30.52 5.02
C SER A 627 -30.69 -30.15 5.48
N ASP A 628 -29.86 -31.14 5.75
CA ASP A 628 -28.39 -31.09 5.75
C ASP A 628 -27.82 -30.64 4.39
N ARG A 629 -28.34 -29.54 3.87
CA ARG A 629 -27.72 -28.72 2.87
C ARG A 629 -27.09 -27.52 3.58
N VAL A 630 -26.20 -27.82 4.52
CA VAL A 630 -24.99 -26.99 4.65
C VAL A 630 -24.43 -26.97 3.24
N VAL A 631 -24.58 -25.84 2.56
CA VAL A 631 -23.84 -25.58 1.33
C VAL A 631 -22.40 -25.80 1.74
N SER A 632 -21.86 -26.98 1.40
CA SER A 632 -20.48 -27.34 1.63
C SER A 632 -19.67 -26.45 0.69
N PHE A 633 -19.34 -25.27 1.19
CA PHE A 633 -18.21 -24.54 0.67
C PHE A 633 -17.01 -25.45 0.91
N GLU A 634 -16.37 -25.92 -0.18
CA GLU A 634 -15.12 -26.67 -0.12
C GLU A 634 -14.21 -26.01 0.92
N ARG A 635 -13.90 -26.75 1.96
CA ARG A 635 -12.97 -26.30 3.01
C ARG A 635 -11.65 -25.99 2.33
N PRO A 636 -11.12 -24.77 2.41
CA PRO A 636 -9.72 -24.58 2.12
C PRO A 636 -8.96 -25.41 3.16
N SER A 637 -8.20 -26.38 2.64
CA SER A 637 -7.34 -27.29 3.39
C SER A 637 -6.53 -26.53 4.45
N LYS A 638 -6.67 -27.01 5.69
CA LYS A 638 -5.77 -26.90 6.84
C LYS A 638 -4.51 -26.04 6.62
N VAL A 639 -4.51 -24.85 7.17
CA VAL A 639 -3.31 -24.19 7.68
C VAL A 639 -3.76 -23.21 8.78
N PHE A 640 -3.82 -23.67 10.02
CA PHE A 640 -3.68 -22.82 11.22
C PHE A 640 -3.63 -23.73 12.46
N THR A 641 -2.42 -24.25 12.71
CA THR A 641 -1.98 -24.56 14.08
C THR A 641 -0.51 -24.15 14.16
N ASN A 642 -0.28 -23.12 14.86
CA ASN A 642 0.79 -22.57 15.71
C ASN A 642 1.03 -21.09 15.47
#